data_7232fe16d6e16df2ace363231b3c9082
#
_entry.id   7232fe16d6e16df2ace363231b3c9082
#
_cell.length_a   1.000
_cell.length_b   1.000
_cell.length_c   1.000
_cell.angle_alpha   90.00
_cell.angle_beta   90.00
_cell.angle_gamma   90.00
#
_symmetry.space_group_name_H-M   'P 1'
#
loop_
_entity.id
_entity.type
_entity.pdbx_description
1 polymer ?
#
loop_
_entity_poly.entity_id
_entity_poly.type
_entity_poly.pdbx_seq_one_letter_code
_entity_poly.pdbx_strand_id
1 'polypeptide(L)'
;MYQDIVFKSVRNKNALVILPTSLGKTVIAILLCAEFLYKYKSKRVLIMAPTKPLIAQHMGSFFSSLRVPEDLVAIVSGKNQPQSRLAIWSNGGLRLVFATPEVVRNDLVENRLSLAEFSLLVFDEAHRAVKDYAYTSIARYYLQQSSNPTIFAMTASPGSERGRVKEVCNNLSIEQIEYRNEEDPTVKPYVNPIQTTWQWFTMPQEYKYISSTFRSMLEEKLRFLIERGLLRKKNPNWIFKRDLINLGEEIQYKIELTMEELRGPLYSALMQQSSALTLMYCAELIESQGSHSLRAFLNRIENDGGKAHLSLLNDRRIKEIRTFINALKLDHPKMTYLIHILKQHYSNEKNINNMDAGPDRQAALATERPKALVFAHYRDTAKRIVETLNENGLQAARFVGQARRELDMGMNQEEQSAVLESFRNGEFDILVATSIAEEGLDIPQVELVVFYEPIPSEIRYIQRRGRTGRKSAGTVVILATKNTLDERYLYASKRRIEKMKQILSSIGSSLTHLHRTISLPNPMTPEEISSYESRRKVLDGKIDKTLSSQHGISVDDTIQTIPFELNAKLARLKDKSKTDLLSSESYTLTNEYKKQVDSASRRIHRLVAKSGTQGLDVDTIKETYSIDDSVLLEALKRLEKLKRIEWIGDDRVILSENIVKISGNMYEVYVVKIIHGRALVVVDNKWQAKLNHYDYEGPRELLRKGSEFRAIGELYRDGDVFSLRIKQIV
;
A
#
# COMPACT_ATOMS: atom_id res chain seq x y z
N MET A 1 17.75 -25.23 12.48
CA MET A 1 17.18 -24.82 11.22
C MET A 1 17.22 -23.30 11.10
N TYR A 2 17.15 -22.72 9.90
CA TYR A 2 17.32 -21.27 9.74
C TYR A 2 16.30 -20.43 10.53
N GLN A 3 15.03 -20.87 10.68
CA GLN A 3 14.04 -20.18 11.51
C GLN A 3 14.48 -20.07 12.97
N ASP A 4 15.14 -21.09 13.52
CA ASP A 4 15.66 -21.05 14.89
C ASP A 4 16.84 -20.06 15.02
N ILE A 5 17.70 -20.00 14.01
CA ILE A 5 18.80 -19.02 13.95
C ILE A 5 18.23 -17.60 13.93
N VAL A 6 17.24 -17.33 13.04
CA VAL A 6 16.59 -16.04 12.95
C VAL A 6 15.84 -15.71 14.25
N PHE A 7 15.09 -16.66 14.81
CA PHE A 7 14.39 -16.48 16.07
C PHE A 7 15.36 -16.05 17.21
N LYS A 8 16.49 -16.73 17.35
CA LYS A 8 17.50 -16.41 18.37
C LYS A 8 18.12 -15.02 18.17
N SER A 9 18.30 -14.61 16.92
CA SER A 9 18.88 -13.33 16.56
C SER A 9 17.93 -12.13 16.88
N VAL A 10 16.63 -12.31 16.65
CA VAL A 10 15.62 -11.25 16.81
C VAL A 10 15.00 -11.18 18.20
N ARG A 11 15.28 -12.16 19.03
CA ARG A 11 14.75 -12.28 20.38
C ARG A 11 15.08 -11.06 21.25
N ASN A 12 14.09 -10.51 21.95
CA ASN A 12 14.21 -9.34 22.83
C ASN A 12 14.66 -8.04 22.14
N LYS A 13 14.48 -7.92 20.83
CA LYS A 13 14.79 -6.71 20.06
C LYS A 13 13.61 -6.31 19.18
N ASN A 14 13.53 -5.04 18.86
CA ASN A 14 12.67 -4.61 17.76
C ASN A 14 13.32 -5.03 16.45
N ALA A 15 12.74 -6.00 15.79
CA ALA A 15 13.37 -6.66 14.64
C ALA A 15 12.54 -6.58 13.39
N LEU A 16 13.22 -6.39 12.25
CA LEU A 16 12.65 -6.49 10.91
C LEU A 16 13.21 -7.75 10.23
N VAL A 17 12.34 -8.73 10.00
CA VAL A 17 12.68 -9.97 9.31
C VAL A 17 12.25 -9.87 7.84
N ILE A 18 13.20 -10.03 6.95
CA ILE A 18 13.01 -9.98 5.51
C ILE A 18 13.36 -11.34 4.94
N LEU A 19 12.32 -12.09 4.58
CA LEU A 19 12.42 -13.41 4.00
C LEU A 19 11.51 -13.49 2.77
N PRO A 20 11.90 -14.20 1.71
CA PRO A 20 11.01 -14.53 0.60
C PRO A 20 9.66 -15.07 1.07
N THR A 21 8.64 -14.96 0.23
CA THR A 21 7.35 -15.62 0.47
C THR A 21 7.58 -17.13 0.61
N SER A 22 6.77 -17.79 1.45
CA SER A 22 6.83 -19.25 1.70
C SER A 22 7.96 -19.76 2.59
N LEU A 23 8.90 -18.91 3.03
CA LEU A 23 9.99 -19.31 3.93
C LEU A 23 9.63 -19.18 5.42
N GLY A 24 8.37 -19.27 5.76
CA GLY A 24 7.94 -19.41 7.16
C GLY A 24 8.18 -18.18 8.05
N LYS A 25 8.03 -16.96 7.52
CA LYS A 25 8.00 -15.73 8.36
C LYS A 25 7.02 -15.87 9.53
N THR A 26 5.83 -16.42 9.25
CA THR A 26 4.79 -16.68 10.25
C THR A 26 5.25 -17.64 11.33
N VAL A 27 6.07 -18.66 11.00
CA VAL A 27 6.63 -19.59 12.00
C VAL A 27 7.52 -18.87 13.01
N ILE A 28 8.34 -17.92 12.56
CA ILE A 28 9.17 -17.11 13.46
C ILE A 28 8.30 -16.24 14.37
N ALA A 29 7.22 -15.63 13.82
CA ALA A 29 6.26 -14.90 14.62
C ALA A 29 5.58 -15.79 15.67
N ILE A 30 5.18 -17.00 15.31
CA ILE A 30 4.58 -17.99 16.23
C ILE A 30 5.56 -18.35 17.36
N LEU A 31 6.83 -18.61 17.06
CA LEU A 31 7.85 -18.91 18.08
C LEU A 31 8.04 -17.74 19.05
N LEU A 32 8.10 -16.51 18.55
CA LEU A 32 8.17 -15.32 19.41
C LEU A 32 6.92 -15.16 20.26
N CYS A 33 5.73 -15.31 19.67
CA CYS A 33 4.47 -15.24 20.40
C CYS A 33 4.41 -16.30 21.51
N ALA A 34 4.82 -17.55 21.23
CA ALA A 34 4.90 -18.61 22.23
C ALA A 34 5.80 -18.22 23.41
N GLU A 35 7.00 -17.69 23.12
CA GLU A 35 7.93 -17.23 24.15
C GLU A 35 7.32 -16.10 24.99
N PHE A 36 6.72 -15.08 24.36
CA PHE A 36 6.16 -13.94 25.07
C PHE A 36 4.92 -14.29 25.88
N LEU A 37 4.04 -15.16 25.36
CA LEU A 37 2.88 -15.67 26.09
C LEU A 37 3.31 -16.51 27.31
N TYR A 38 4.37 -17.31 27.18
CA TYR A 38 4.95 -18.04 28.32
C TYR A 38 5.59 -17.11 29.34
N LYS A 39 6.43 -16.19 28.89
CA LYS A 39 7.28 -15.34 29.73
C LYS A 39 6.50 -14.26 30.51
N TYR A 40 5.35 -13.81 29.96
CA TYR A 40 4.53 -12.76 30.53
C TYR A 40 3.07 -13.21 30.62
N LYS A 41 2.70 -13.98 31.65
CA LYS A 41 1.38 -14.59 31.80
C LYS A 41 0.20 -13.60 31.89
N SER A 42 0.45 -12.35 32.31
CA SER A 42 -0.57 -11.29 32.40
C SER A 42 -0.59 -10.36 31.21
N LYS A 43 0.35 -10.48 30.25
CA LYS A 43 0.45 -9.61 29.08
C LYS A 43 -0.18 -10.26 27.86
N ARG A 44 -0.51 -9.42 26.89
CA ARG A 44 -1.12 -9.81 25.61
C ARG A 44 -0.12 -9.71 24.46
N VAL A 45 -0.43 -10.37 23.35
CA VAL A 45 0.27 -10.22 22.08
C VAL A 45 -0.73 -9.72 21.03
N LEU A 46 -0.32 -8.74 20.23
CA LEU A 46 -1.12 -8.18 19.13
C LEU A 46 -0.47 -8.50 17.79
N ILE A 47 -1.22 -9.18 16.93
CA ILE A 47 -0.80 -9.51 15.56
C ILE A 47 -1.62 -8.67 14.59
N MET A 48 -0.94 -7.96 13.70
CA MET A 48 -1.57 -7.09 12.71
C MET A 48 -1.17 -7.47 11.29
N ALA A 49 -2.17 -7.48 10.42
CA ALA A 49 -1.98 -7.63 8.97
C ALA A 49 -2.90 -6.68 8.20
N PRO A 50 -2.52 -6.25 6.97
CA PRO A 50 -3.22 -5.21 6.22
C PRO A 50 -4.67 -5.53 5.88
N THR A 51 -5.04 -6.81 5.76
CA THR A 51 -6.36 -7.22 5.30
C THR A 51 -6.99 -8.27 6.21
N LYS A 52 -8.33 -8.32 6.22
CA LYS A 52 -9.09 -9.33 7.00
C LYS A 52 -8.74 -10.78 6.62
N PRO A 53 -8.63 -11.15 5.32
CA PRO A 53 -8.23 -12.49 4.95
C PRO A 53 -6.85 -12.89 5.50
N LEU A 54 -5.86 -11.98 5.48
CA LEU A 54 -4.55 -12.24 6.10
C LEU A 54 -4.65 -12.44 7.61
N ILE A 55 -5.49 -11.66 8.29
CA ILE A 55 -5.73 -11.83 9.72
C ILE A 55 -6.31 -13.22 10.01
N ALA A 56 -7.31 -13.66 9.24
CA ALA A 56 -7.90 -14.99 9.36
C ALA A 56 -6.86 -16.11 9.08
N GLN A 57 -6.06 -15.96 8.05
CA GLN A 57 -4.97 -16.88 7.72
C GLN A 57 -3.93 -16.97 8.85
N HIS A 58 -3.52 -15.81 9.42
CA HIS A 58 -2.62 -15.81 10.57
C HIS A 58 -3.23 -16.53 11.76
N MET A 59 -4.49 -16.22 12.09
CA MET A 59 -5.18 -16.90 13.17
C MET A 59 -5.18 -18.42 12.98
N GLY A 60 -5.56 -18.93 11.79
CA GLY A 60 -5.52 -20.36 11.48
C GLY A 60 -4.12 -20.96 11.67
N SER A 61 -3.06 -20.29 11.18
CA SER A 61 -1.68 -20.74 11.33
C SER A 61 -1.21 -20.77 12.80
N PHE A 62 -1.63 -19.76 13.59
CA PHE A 62 -1.30 -19.69 15.01
C PHE A 62 -2.06 -20.76 15.79
N PHE A 63 -3.32 -20.97 15.51
CA PHE A 63 -4.12 -22.01 16.14
C PHE A 63 -3.60 -23.44 15.88
N SER A 64 -3.14 -23.71 14.67
CA SER A 64 -2.56 -25.01 14.34
C SER A 64 -1.25 -25.29 15.09
N SER A 65 -0.55 -24.26 15.56
CA SER A 65 0.79 -24.34 16.14
C SER A 65 0.84 -24.04 17.64
N LEU A 66 -0.03 -23.12 18.14
CA LEU A 66 -0.07 -22.72 19.53
C LEU A 66 -1.27 -23.37 20.23
N ARG A 67 -1.04 -23.93 21.40
CA ARG A 67 -2.09 -24.55 22.23
C ARG A 67 -2.77 -23.51 23.14
N VAL A 68 -3.15 -22.37 22.57
CA VAL A 68 -3.91 -21.32 23.28
C VAL A 68 -5.40 -21.62 23.18
N PRO A 69 -6.15 -21.62 24.30
CA PRO A 69 -7.60 -21.78 24.29
C PRO A 69 -8.31 -20.68 23.47
N GLU A 70 -9.37 -21.01 22.78
CA GLU A 70 -10.08 -20.09 21.86
C GLU A 70 -10.68 -18.88 22.57
N ASP A 71 -11.19 -19.08 23.79
CA ASP A 71 -11.74 -18.01 24.63
C ASP A 71 -10.72 -16.95 25.05
N LEU A 72 -9.42 -17.22 24.89
CA LEU A 72 -8.32 -16.28 25.12
C LEU A 72 -7.85 -15.56 23.85
N VAL A 73 -8.52 -15.77 22.74
CA VAL A 73 -8.15 -15.21 21.44
C VAL A 73 -9.29 -14.36 20.88
N ALA A 74 -8.94 -13.25 20.25
CA ALA A 74 -9.93 -12.38 19.61
C ALA A 74 -9.46 -11.86 18.24
N ILE A 75 -10.44 -11.62 17.36
CA ILE A 75 -10.24 -10.86 16.11
C ILE A 75 -10.97 -9.53 16.22
N VAL A 76 -10.26 -8.45 15.85
CA VAL A 76 -10.80 -7.10 15.79
C VAL A 76 -10.62 -6.51 14.39
N SER A 77 -11.73 -6.15 13.78
CA SER A 77 -11.76 -5.60 12.42
C SER A 77 -12.84 -4.53 12.26
N GLY A 78 -12.86 -3.82 11.14
CA GLY A 78 -13.86 -2.79 10.87
C GLY A 78 -15.32 -3.30 10.76
N LYS A 79 -15.57 -4.62 10.77
CA LYS A 79 -16.92 -5.19 10.89
C LYS A 79 -17.47 -5.08 12.33
N ASN A 80 -16.59 -5.03 13.33
CA ASN A 80 -16.98 -4.89 14.72
C ASN A 80 -17.39 -3.45 15.02
N GLN A 81 -18.52 -3.23 15.65
CA GLN A 81 -18.95 -1.91 16.10
C GLN A 81 -18.00 -1.37 17.19
N PRO A 82 -17.83 -0.03 17.32
CA PRO A 82 -16.91 0.57 18.31
C PRO A 82 -17.14 0.08 19.75
N GLN A 83 -18.39 -0.07 20.17
CA GLN A 83 -18.75 -0.54 21.51
C GLN A 83 -18.33 -2.01 21.74
N SER A 84 -18.54 -2.87 20.74
CA SER A 84 -18.09 -4.26 20.80
C SER A 84 -16.56 -4.36 20.86
N ARG A 85 -15.85 -3.47 20.16
CA ARG A 85 -14.39 -3.42 20.21
C ARG A 85 -13.88 -2.99 21.57
N LEU A 86 -14.52 -2.00 22.18
CA LEU A 86 -14.18 -1.59 23.56
C LEU A 86 -14.31 -2.75 24.54
N ALA A 87 -15.36 -3.54 24.44
CA ALA A 87 -15.55 -4.74 25.28
C ALA A 87 -14.43 -5.77 25.08
N ILE A 88 -13.98 -5.98 23.82
CA ILE A 88 -12.86 -6.87 23.50
C ILE A 88 -11.55 -6.31 24.09
N TRP A 89 -11.28 -5.01 23.91
CA TRP A 89 -10.06 -4.37 24.40
C TRP A 89 -9.99 -4.37 25.93
N SER A 90 -11.12 -4.22 26.61
CA SER A 90 -11.22 -4.22 28.08
C SER A 90 -11.20 -5.63 28.70
N ASN A 91 -11.31 -6.69 27.88
CA ASN A 91 -11.28 -8.07 28.40
C ASN A 91 -9.86 -8.48 28.80
N GLY A 92 -9.53 -8.38 30.08
CA GLY A 92 -8.24 -8.77 30.65
C GLY A 92 -7.88 -10.26 30.52
N GLY A 93 -8.86 -11.12 30.20
CA GLY A 93 -8.62 -12.56 29.96
C GLY A 93 -7.97 -12.86 28.61
N LEU A 94 -8.07 -11.98 27.63
CA LEU A 94 -7.49 -12.22 26.31
C LEU A 94 -5.96 -12.24 26.34
N ARG A 95 -5.39 -13.16 25.59
CA ARG A 95 -3.92 -13.33 25.49
C ARG A 95 -3.40 -13.05 24.10
N LEU A 96 -4.17 -13.35 23.07
CA LEU A 96 -3.78 -13.23 21.68
C LEU A 96 -4.84 -12.44 20.92
N VAL A 97 -4.47 -11.33 20.30
CA VAL A 97 -5.40 -10.48 19.55
C VAL A 97 -4.89 -10.30 18.13
N PHE A 98 -5.77 -10.54 17.17
CA PHE A 98 -5.54 -10.33 15.75
C PHE A 98 -6.34 -9.12 15.29
N ALA A 99 -5.72 -8.15 14.61
CA ALA A 99 -6.42 -6.93 14.22
C ALA A 99 -5.93 -6.33 12.90
N THR A 100 -6.84 -5.61 12.21
CA THR A 100 -6.45 -4.75 11.09
C THR A 100 -5.89 -3.42 11.60
N PRO A 101 -4.84 -2.87 10.96
CA PRO A 101 -4.12 -1.70 11.47
C PRO A 101 -4.99 -0.45 11.65
N GLU A 102 -5.90 -0.19 10.70
CA GLU A 102 -6.77 0.99 10.74
C GLU A 102 -7.68 0.99 11.97
N VAL A 103 -8.18 -0.19 12.37
CA VAL A 103 -9.03 -0.32 13.57
C VAL A 103 -8.22 -0.06 14.83
N VAL A 104 -7.02 -0.63 14.92
CA VAL A 104 -6.12 -0.41 16.07
C VAL A 104 -5.79 1.08 16.20
N ARG A 105 -5.40 1.73 15.08
CA ARG A 105 -5.11 3.17 15.07
C ARG A 105 -6.30 4.00 15.52
N ASN A 106 -7.49 3.73 14.98
CA ASN A 106 -8.69 4.49 15.32
C ASN A 106 -9.07 4.32 16.79
N ASP A 107 -8.95 3.11 17.34
CA ASP A 107 -9.26 2.84 18.73
C ASP A 107 -8.21 3.42 19.71
N LEU A 108 -6.95 3.56 19.26
CA LEU A 108 -5.91 4.31 20.01
C LEU A 108 -6.19 5.81 20.02
N VAL A 109 -6.51 6.40 18.88
CA VAL A 109 -6.82 7.84 18.77
C VAL A 109 -8.05 8.22 19.61
N GLU A 110 -9.05 7.35 19.65
CA GLU A 110 -10.27 7.56 20.42
C GLU A 110 -10.18 7.03 21.87
N ASN A 111 -8.97 6.69 22.35
CA ASN A 111 -8.70 6.19 23.72
C ASN A 111 -9.53 4.96 24.13
N ARG A 112 -9.97 4.13 23.17
CA ARG A 112 -10.62 2.85 23.46
C ARG A 112 -9.65 1.71 23.71
N LEU A 113 -8.39 1.87 23.30
CA LEU A 113 -7.32 0.89 23.42
C LEU A 113 -6.09 1.52 24.06
N SER A 114 -5.48 0.81 25.02
CA SER A 114 -4.13 1.07 25.52
C SER A 114 -3.21 -0.09 25.14
N LEU A 115 -2.00 0.23 24.68
CA LEU A 115 -0.99 -0.76 24.34
C LEU A 115 -0.03 -1.12 25.50
N ALA A 116 -0.21 -0.52 26.66
CA ALA A 116 0.63 -0.77 27.85
C ALA A 116 0.62 -2.24 28.31
N GLU A 117 -0.48 -2.95 28.04
CA GLU A 117 -0.65 -4.35 28.42
C GLU A 117 -0.16 -5.36 27.38
N PHE A 118 0.37 -4.87 26.26
CA PHE A 118 0.90 -5.75 25.22
C PHE A 118 2.41 -5.90 25.37
N SER A 119 2.88 -7.15 25.39
CA SER A 119 4.31 -7.47 25.51
C SER A 119 5.00 -7.58 24.15
N LEU A 120 4.24 -7.86 23.08
CA LEU A 120 4.75 -8.01 21.72
C LEU A 120 3.72 -7.48 20.72
N LEU A 121 4.17 -6.68 19.78
CA LEU A 121 3.43 -6.31 18.56
C LEU A 121 4.07 -6.95 17.34
N VAL A 122 3.24 -7.66 16.55
CA VAL A 122 3.65 -8.27 15.29
C VAL A 122 3.05 -7.46 14.13
N PHE A 123 3.91 -6.99 13.22
CA PHE A 123 3.52 -6.25 12.02
C PHE A 123 3.83 -7.08 10.77
N ASP A 124 2.81 -7.62 10.12
CA ASP A 124 2.96 -8.27 8.81
C ASP A 124 2.92 -7.23 7.69
N GLU A 125 3.58 -7.51 6.57
CA GLU A 125 3.80 -6.58 5.45
C GLU A 125 4.33 -5.21 5.93
N ALA A 126 5.36 -5.27 6.77
CA ALA A 126 5.95 -4.11 7.46
C ALA A 126 6.49 -3.02 6.52
N HIS A 127 6.71 -3.31 5.23
CA HIS A 127 7.08 -2.32 4.21
C HIS A 127 6.03 -1.20 4.03
N ARG A 128 4.84 -1.37 4.61
CA ARG A 128 3.77 -0.38 4.66
C ARG A 128 3.95 0.67 5.76
N ALA A 129 4.87 0.48 6.70
CA ALA A 129 5.13 1.40 7.80
C ALA A 129 5.85 2.68 7.34
N VAL A 130 5.27 3.39 6.40
CA VAL A 130 5.79 4.63 5.81
C VAL A 130 4.68 5.70 5.78
N LYS A 131 5.06 6.96 5.81
CA LYS A 131 4.13 8.10 5.80
C LYS A 131 3.06 7.96 6.89
N ASP A 132 1.80 8.22 6.55
CA ASP A 132 0.65 8.19 7.48
C ASP A 132 -0.03 6.81 7.56
N TYR A 133 0.63 5.74 7.15
CA TYR A 133 0.04 4.41 7.29
C TYR A 133 -0.13 4.04 8.77
N ALA A 134 -1.21 3.35 9.11
CA ALA A 134 -1.60 3.08 10.50
C ALA A 134 -0.47 2.46 11.38
N TYR A 135 0.40 1.65 10.80
CA TYR A 135 1.55 1.06 11.51
C TYR A 135 2.47 2.10 12.16
N THR A 136 2.70 3.23 11.49
CA THR A 136 3.55 4.31 12.00
C THR A 136 3.00 4.92 13.30
N SER A 137 1.69 5.20 13.32
CA SER A 137 1.02 5.73 14.50
C SER A 137 0.96 4.70 15.63
N ILE A 138 0.61 3.45 15.33
CA ILE A 138 0.51 2.36 16.30
C ILE A 138 1.85 2.12 16.99
N ALA A 139 2.95 2.04 16.24
CA ALA A 139 4.28 1.86 16.79
C ALA A 139 4.66 3.02 17.72
N ARG A 140 4.34 4.27 17.35
CA ARG A 140 4.58 5.45 18.18
C ARG A 140 3.82 5.37 19.51
N TYR A 141 2.51 5.06 19.49
CA TYR A 141 1.73 4.86 20.71
C TYR A 141 2.30 3.75 21.58
N TYR A 142 2.72 2.64 20.98
CA TYR A 142 3.28 1.52 21.73
C TYR A 142 4.59 1.88 22.42
N LEU A 143 5.49 2.56 21.72
CA LEU A 143 6.76 3.05 22.31
C LEU A 143 6.56 4.04 23.45
N GLN A 144 5.47 4.80 23.44
CA GLN A 144 5.14 5.75 24.49
C GLN A 144 4.45 5.09 25.70
N GLN A 145 3.61 4.09 25.46
CA GLN A 145 2.76 3.49 26.50
C GLN A 145 3.42 2.28 27.19
N SER A 146 4.27 1.54 26.48
CA SER A 146 4.89 0.33 27.01
C SER A 146 6.25 0.64 27.63
N SER A 147 6.50 0.12 28.83
CA SER A 147 7.81 0.21 29.50
C SER A 147 8.88 -0.67 28.85
N ASN A 148 8.47 -1.74 28.15
CA ASN A 148 9.36 -2.66 27.47
C ASN A 148 8.82 -3.03 26.07
N PRO A 149 8.78 -2.05 25.14
CA PRO A 149 8.18 -2.28 23.83
C PRO A 149 9.01 -3.26 22.99
N THR A 150 8.37 -4.32 22.52
CA THR A 150 8.98 -5.26 21.58
C THR A 150 8.14 -5.37 20.31
N ILE A 151 8.77 -5.09 19.17
CA ILE A 151 8.17 -5.09 17.86
C ILE A 151 8.82 -6.16 16.99
N PHE A 152 8.01 -7.06 16.47
CA PHE A 152 8.40 -7.98 15.42
C PHE A 152 7.75 -7.58 14.10
N ALA A 153 8.56 -7.12 13.16
CA ALA A 153 8.13 -6.69 11.84
C ALA A 153 8.59 -7.70 10.80
N MET A 154 7.71 -8.10 9.88
CA MET A 154 8.05 -9.04 8.83
C MET A 154 7.56 -8.58 7.46
N THR A 155 8.35 -8.85 6.42
CA THR A 155 8.00 -8.55 5.03
C THR A 155 8.79 -9.43 4.07
N ALA A 156 8.30 -9.58 2.83
CA ALA A 156 9.07 -10.20 1.76
C ALA A 156 10.05 -9.23 1.08
N SER A 157 9.73 -7.92 1.11
CA SER A 157 10.56 -6.87 0.53
C SER A 157 10.27 -5.53 1.20
N PRO A 158 11.27 -4.84 1.75
CA PRO A 158 11.08 -3.51 2.36
C PRO A 158 11.15 -2.38 1.34
N GLY A 159 11.49 -2.66 0.07
CA GLY A 159 11.70 -1.69 -0.99
C GLY A 159 13.17 -1.54 -1.40
N SER A 160 13.40 -0.84 -2.52
CA SER A 160 14.70 -0.63 -3.15
C SER A 160 15.28 0.77 -2.96
N GLU A 161 14.65 1.60 -2.15
CA GLU A 161 15.12 2.95 -1.83
C GLU A 161 15.63 3.00 -0.39
N ARG A 162 16.90 3.40 -0.20
CA ARG A 162 17.52 3.47 1.13
C ARG A 162 16.72 4.35 2.11
N GLY A 163 16.20 5.49 1.61
CA GLY A 163 15.36 6.39 2.41
C GLY A 163 14.09 5.69 2.93
N ARG A 164 13.41 4.94 2.06
CA ARG A 164 12.20 4.20 2.42
C ARG A 164 12.47 3.09 3.44
N VAL A 165 13.55 2.33 3.25
CA VAL A 165 13.93 1.27 4.21
C VAL A 165 14.28 1.88 5.57
N LYS A 166 15.03 3.01 5.59
CA LYS A 166 15.30 3.76 6.82
C LYS A 166 14.03 4.30 7.47
N GLU A 167 13.07 4.80 6.67
CA GLU A 167 11.78 5.28 7.16
C GLU A 167 11.01 4.17 7.88
N VAL A 168 10.92 2.97 7.29
CA VAL A 168 10.32 1.79 7.93
C VAL A 168 11.02 1.46 9.25
N CYS A 169 12.36 1.40 9.24
CA CYS A 169 13.13 1.09 10.44
C CYS A 169 12.93 2.14 11.54
N ASN A 170 12.93 3.42 11.19
CA ASN A 170 12.72 4.50 12.16
C ASN A 170 11.30 4.50 12.72
N ASN A 171 10.28 4.35 11.86
CA ASN A 171 8.87 4.34 12.28
C ASN A 171 8.53 3.17 13.19
N LEU A 172 9.19 2.03 13.03
CA LEU A 172 9.02 0.84 13.86
C LEU A 172 10.12 0.69 14.91
N SER A 173 11.04 1.67 15.03
CA SER A 173 12.19 1.63 15.96
C SER A 173 12.96 0.32 15.91
N ILE A 174 13.29 -0.14 14.69
CA ILE A 174 13.99 -1.39 14.44
C ILE A 174 15.44 -1.31 14.90
N GLU A 175 15.86 -2.29 15.67
CA GLU A 175 17.23 -2.45 16.24
C GLU A 175 18.03 -3.52 15.51
N GLN A 176 17.31 -4.50 14.91
CA GLN A 176 17.91 -5.63 14.23
C GLN A 176 17.20 -5.88 12.90
N ILE A 177 17.98 -6.04 11.83
CA ILE A 177 17.47 -6.53 10.54
C ILE A 177 18.02 -7.92 10.30
N GLU A 178 17.13 -8.88 10.07
CA GLU A 178 17.47 -10.21 9.60
C GLU A 178 17.01 -10.37 8.16
N TYR A 179 17.98 -10.45 7.25
CA TYR A 179 17.74 -10.66 5.83
C TYR A 179 18.33 -11.99 5.39
N ARG A 180 17.50 -12.83 4.79
CA ARG A 180 17.92 -14.06 4.10
C ARG A 180 17.26 -14.09 2.73
N ASN A 181 18.04 -14.42 1.71
CA ASN A 181 17.55 -14.65 0.36
C ASN A 181 17.49 -16.15 0.06
N GLU A 182 17.01 -16.51 -1.12
CA GLU A 182 16.90 -17.90 -1.57
C GLU A 182 18.28 -18.55 -1.80
N GLU A 183 19.34 -17.78 -1.98
CA GLU A 183 20.71 -18.22 -2.21
C GLU A 183 21.49 -18.42 -0.90
N ASP A 184 20.94 -17.95 0.23
CA ASP A 184 21.57 -18.10 1.55
C ASP A 184 21.78 -19.59 1.86
N PRO A 185 23.00 -20.02 2.22
CA PRO A 185 23.31 -21.44 2.49
C PRO A 185 22.40 -22.08 3.54
N THR A 186 21.92 -21.31 4.51
CA THR A 186 21.02 -21.80 5.57
C THR A 186 19.57 -21.98 5.10
N VAL A 187 19.18 -21.28 4.03
CA VAL A 187 17.81 -21.26 3.50
C VAL A 187 17.67 -22.14 2.26
N LYS A 188 18.69 -22.18 1.42
CA LYS A 188 18.71 -22.90 0.13
C LYS A 188 18.18 -24.34 0.17
N PRO A 189 18.45 -25.16 1.22
CA PRO A 189 17.91 -26.52 1.31
C PRO A 189 16.38 -26.59 1.45
N TYR A 190 15.73 -25.48 1.80
CA TYR A 190 14.28 -25.39 2.05
C TYR A 190 13.53 -24.62 0.95
N VAL A 191 14.23 -24.22 -0.10
CA VAL A 191 13.65 -23.48 -1.23
C VAL A 191 13.45 -24.41 -2.40
N ASN A 192 12.24 -24.53 -2.88
CA ASN A 192 12.00 -25.18 -4.16
C ASN A 192 12.46 -24.27 -5.31
N PRO A 193 13.10 -24.81 -6.34
CA PRO A 193 13.58 -24.02 -7.46
C PRO A 193 12.41 -23.36 -8.21
N ILE A 194 12.53 -22.07 -8.48
CA ILE A 194 11.59 -21.31 -9.31
C ILE A 194 12.32 -20.93 -10.59
N GLN A 195 11.98 -21.61 -11.68
CA GLN A 195 12.50 -21.27 -12.99
C GLN A 195 11.79 -20.01 -13.51
N THR A 196 12.54 -18.95 -13.80
CA THR A 196 11.97 -17.71 -14.35
C THR A 196 12.46 -17.52 -15.79
N THR A 197 11.53 -17.49 -16.72
CA THR A 197 11.80 -17.30 -18.15
C THR A 197 11.19 -15.99 -18.65
N TRP A 198 11.86 -15.37 -19.60
CA TRP A 198 11.45 -14.13 -20.22
C TRP A 198 11.15 -14.38 -21.70
N GLN A 199 9.91 -14.13 -22.10
CA GLN A 199 9.49 -14.29 -23.48
C GLN A 199 9.33 -12.94 -24.15
N TRP A 200 10.08 -12.73 -25.22
CA TRP A 200 10.11 -11.49 -25.97
C TRP A 200 9.25 -11.53 -27.21
N PHE A 201 8.47 -10.47 -27.42
CA PHE A 201 7.62 -10.32 -28.58
C PHE A 201 8.00 -9.07 -29.37
N THR A 202 7.80 -9.14 -30.67
CA THR A 202 7.88 -7.98 -31.57
C THR A 202 6.47 -7.53 -31.89
N MET A 203 6.20 -6.23 -31.82
CA MET A 203 4.90 -5.70 -32.22
C MET A 203 4.60 -5.97 -33.70
N PRO A 204 3.37 -6.34 -34.05
CA PRO A 204 2.88 -6.35 -35.44
C PRO A 204 3.03 -4.96 -36.08
N GLN A 205 3.09 -4.92 -37.43
CA GLN A 205 3.26 -3.65 -38.14
C GLN A 205 2.07 -2.70 -37.92
N GLU A 206 0.86 -3.25 -37.81
CA GLU A 206 -0.37 -2.53 -37.50
C GLU A 206 -0.29 -1.82 -36.15
N TYR A 207 0.23 -2.50 -35.14
CA TYR A 207 0.40 -1.94 -33.81
C TYR A 207 1.51 -0.89 -33.76
N LYS A 208 2.59 -1.09 -34.53
CA LYS A 208 3.65 -0.08 -34.67
C LYS A 208 3.13 1.21 -35.31
N TYR A 209 2.30 1.09 -36.36
CA TYR A 209 1.66 2.24 -37.01
C TYR A 209 0.79 3.03 -35.99
N ILE A 210 -0.09 2.34 -35.27
CA ILE A 210 -0.96 2.97 -34.26
C ILE A 210 -0.13 3.63 -33.16
N SER A 211 0.86 2.90 -32.61
CA SER A 211 1.74 3.41 -31.57
C SER A 211 2.53 4.63 -32.03
N SER A 212 3.13 4.60 -33.23
CA SER A 212 3.91 5.72 -33.77
C SER A 212 3.05 6.98 -33.98
N THR A 213 1.79 6.82 -34.40
CA THR A 213 0.86 7.93 -34.51
C THR A 213 0.54 8.55 -33.16
N PHE A 214 0.23 7.74 -32.14
CA PHE A 214 0.00 8.25 -30.78
C PHE A 214 1.24 8.92 -30.21
N ARG A 215 2.43 8.37 -30.45
CA ARG A 215 3.70 8.96 -29.98
C ARG A 215 4.01 10.29 -30.66
N SER A 216 3.75 10.42 -31.95
CA SER A 216 3.88 11.68 -32.67
C SER A 216 2.94 12.75 -32.14
N MET A 217 1.67 12.40 -31.94
CA MET A 217 0.67 13.32 -31.33
C MET A 217 1.06 13.69 -29.89
N LEU A 218 1.57 12.75 -29.12
CA LEU A 218 2.07 13.00 -27.77
C LEU A 218 3.22 14.00 -27.78
N GLU A 219 4.18 13.83 -28.69
CA GLU A 219 5.33 14.74 -28.81
C GLU A 219 4.88 16.16 -29.14
N GLU A 220 3.90 16.35 -30.02
CA GLU A 220 3.29 17.66 -30.31
C GLU A 220 2.77 18.34 -29.02
N LYS A 221 2.01 17.58 -28.18
CA LYS A 221 1.47 18.08 -26.93
C LYS A 221 2.57 18.41 -25.92
N LEU A 222 3.58 17.55 -25.81
CA LEU A 222 4.68 17.77 -24.90
C LEU A 222 5.54 18.97 -25.31
N ARG A 223 5.81 19.18 -26.60
CA ARG A 223 6.51 20.36 -27.09
C ARG A 223 5.78 21.64 -26.72
N PHE A 224 4.46 21.69 -26.94
CA PHE A 224 3.63 22.82 -26.52
C PHE A 224 3.78 23.16 -25.03
N LEU A 225 3.80 22.14 -24.15
CA LEU A 225 3.94 22.35 -22.71
C LEU A 225 5.37 22.79 -22.33
N ILE A 226 6.38 22.30 -23.03
CA ILE A 226 7.81 22.64 -22.83
C ILE A 226 8.07 24.11 -23.26
N GLU A 227 7.61 24.48 -24.45
CA GLU A 227 7.80 25.83 -25.01
C GLU A 227 7.19 26.93 -24.14
N ARG A 228 6.09 26.60 -23.44
CA ARG A 228 5.46 27.48 -22.47
C ARG A 228 6.09 27.46 -21.07
N GLY A 229 7.18 26.73 -20.90
CA GLY A 229 7.87 26.64 -19.62
C GLY A 229 7.12 25.89 -18.50
N LEU A 230 6.06 25.13 -18.86
CA LEU A 230 5.24 24.40 -17.89
C LEU A 230 5.90 23.10 -17.44
N LEU A 231 6.78 22.55 -18.24
CA LEU A 231 7.56 21.35 -17.88
C LEU A 231 9.02 21.70 -17.68
N ARG A 232 9.60 21.28 -16.55
CA ARG A 232 11.01 21.51 -16.23
C ARG A 232 11.97 20.74 -17.16
N LYS A 233 11.53 19.57 -17.64
CA LYS A 233 12.30 18.72 -18.55
C LYS A 233 12.09 19.20 -19.99
N LYS A 234 13.20 19.52 -20.68
CA LYS A 234 13.16 20.04 -22.06
C LYS A 234 13.09 18.94 -23.13
N ASN A 235 13.42 17.69 -22.79
CA ASN A 235 13.38 16.57 -23.75
C ASN A 235 12.10 15.75 -23.56
N PRO A 236 11.21 15.64 -24.58
CA PRO A 236 9.98 14.87 -24.52
C PRO A 236 10.16 13.41 -24.10
N ASN A 237 11.27 12.77 -24.49
CA ASN A 237 11.55 11.38 -24.16
C ASN A 237 11.83 11.11 -22.67
N TRP A 238 12.06 12.14 -21.89
CA TRP A 238 12.35 12.06 -20.45
C TRP A 238 11.16 12.48 -19.58
N ILE A 239 10.01 12.76 -20.21
CA ILE A 239 8.76 13.11 -19.53
C ILE A 239 8.00 11.82 -19.28
N PHE A 240 7.70 11.55 -18.02
CA PHE A 240 6.98 10.37 -17.58
C PHE A 240 5.56 10.73 -17.15
N LYS A 241 4.70 9.73 -17.03
CA LYS A 241 3.31 9.87 -16.57
C LYS A 241 3.18 10.70 -15.28
N ARG A 242 4.09 10.48 -14.34
CA ARG A 242 4.12 11.22 -13.05
C ARG A 242 4.36 12.72 -13.26
N ASP A 243 5.24 13.11 -14.19
CA ASP A 243 5.51 14.52 -14.48
C ASP A 243 4.25 15.22 -15.00
N LEU A 244 3.46 14.53 -15.85
CA LEU A 244 2.20 15.06 -16.37
C LEU A 244 1.11 15.12 -15.29
N ILE A 245 1.02 14.12 -14.41
CA ILE A 245 0.05 14.14 -13.30
C ILE A 245 0.35 15.33 -12.37
N ASN A 246 1.60 15.48 -11.94
CA ASN A 246 2.03 16.59 -11.08
C ASN A 246 1.76 17.96 -11.77
N LEU A 247 2.04 18.05 -13.08
CA LEU A 247 1.72 19.27 -13.85
C LEU A 247 0.21 19.56 -13.87
N GLY A 248 -0.62 18.54 -14.03
CA GLY A 248 -2.08 18.69 -13.98
C GLY A 248 -2.56 19.25 -12.65
N GLU A 249 -2.05 18.71 -11.54
CA GLU A 249 -2.35 19.21 -10.19
C GLU A 249 -1.87 20.68 -10.02
N GLU A 250 -0.66 21.00 -10.51
CA GLU A 250 -0.11 22.35 -10.45
C GLU A 250 -0.94 23.35 -11.28
N ILE A 251 -1.37 22.99 -12.49
CA ILE A 251 -2.20 23.84 -13.33
C ILE A 251 -3.59 24.03 -12.70
N GLN A 252 -4.21 22.97 -12.18
CA GLN A 252 -5.50 23.09 -11.49
C GLN A 252 -5.41 24.05 -10.30
N TYR A 253 -4.37 23.93 -9.50
CA TYR A 253 -4.10 24.84 -8.41
C TYR A 253 -3.95 26.31 -8.89
N LYS A 254 -3.20 26.54 -9.97
CA LYS A 254 -3.07 27.88 -10.56
C LYS A 254 -4.40 28.41 -11.08
N ILE A 255 -5.25 27.59 -11.69
CA ILE A 255 -6.60 27.99 -12.14
C ILE A 255 -7.45 28.48 -10.97
N GLU A 256 -7.38 27.79 -9.83
CA GLU A 256 -8.14 28.16 -8.63
C GLU A 256 -7.71 29.54 -8.08
N LEU A 257 -6.44 29.89 -8.18
CA LEU A 257 -5.86 31.15 -7.69
C LEU A 257 -6.02 32.32 -8.67
N THR A 258 -6.24 32.06 -9.96
CA THR A 258 -6.26 33.07 -11.00
C THR A 258 -7.67 33.65 -11.20
N MET A 259 -7.79 34.96 -11.43
CA MET A 259 -9.06 35.59 -11.78
C MET A 259 -9.66 34.94 -13.03
N GLU A 260 -11.00 34.91 -13.09
CA GLU A 260 -11.73 34.13 -14.10
C GLU A 260 -11.38 34.54 -15.54
N GLU A 261 -11.17 35.83 -15.76
CA GLU A 261 -10.82 36.43 -17.06
C GLU A 261 -9.43 35.97 -17.58
N LEU A 262 -8.50 35.61 -16.67
CA LEU A 262 -7.13 35.25 -16.99
C LEU A 262 -6.91 33.73 -17.04
N ARG A 263 -7.95 32.92 -16.84
CA ARG A 263 -7.83 31.43 -16.79
C ARG A 263 -7.71 30.76 -18.15
N GLY A 264 -8.03 31.46 -19.24
CA GLY A 264 -8.02 30.88 -20.59
C GLY A 264 -6.75 30.12 -20.95
N PRO A 265 -5.54 30.72 -20.80
CA PRO A 265 -4.27 30.05 -21.07
C PRO A 265 -4.04 28.81 -20.19
N LEU A 266 -4.46 28.85 -18.92
CA LEU A 266 -4.34 27.72 -17.99
C LEU A 266 -5.26 26.56 -18.35
N TYR A 267 -6.50 26.85 -18.77
CA TYR A 267 -7.40 25.81 -19.29
C TYR A 267 -6.85 25.18 -20.58
N SER A 268 -6.27 25.99 -21.46
CA SER A 268 -5.59 25.46 -22.66
C SER A 268 -4.43 24.53 -22.28
N ALA A 269 -3.60 24.91 -21.33
CA ALA A 269 -2.50 24.09 -20.82
C ALA A 269 -2.99 22.79 -20.18
N LEU A 270 -4.07 22.86 -19.39
CA LEU A 270 -4.69 21.67 -18.77
C LEU A 270 -5.27 20.72 -19.82
N MET A 271 -5.88 21.24 -20.89
CA MET A 271 -6.35 20.43 -22.02
C MET A 271 -5.19 19.71 -22.72
N GLN A 272 -4.07 20.39 -22.98
CA GLN A 272 -2.90 19.77 -23.60
C GLN A 272 -2.24 18.74 -22.71
N GLN A 273 -2.15 19.00 -21.39
CA GLN A 273 -1.64 18.07 -20.40
C GLN A 273 -2.51 16.81 -20.31
N SER A 274 -3.84 16.96 -20.23
CA SER A 274 -4.79 15.85 -20.19
C SER A 274 -4.74 15.01 -21.50
N SER A 275 -4.67 15.69 -22.65
CA SER A 275 -4.51 15.03 -23.95
C SER A 275 -3.18 14.26 -24.03
N ALA A 276 -2.07 14.83 -23.55
CA ALA A 276 -0.77 14.16 -23.50
C ALA A 276 -0.81 12.90 -22.64
N LEU A 277 -1.45 12.99 -21.46
CA LEU A 277 -1.60 11.84 -20.57
C LEU A 277 -2.44 10.73 -21.20
N THR A 278 -3.52 11.09 -21.88
CA THR A 278 -4.39 10.17 -22.60
C THR A 278 -3.66 9.48 -23.76
N LEU A 279 -2.91 10.23 -24.57
CA LEU A 279 -2.10 9.68 -25.67
C LEU A 279 -1.00 8.75 -25.19
N MET A 280 -0.33 9.09 -24.08
CA MET A 280 0.66 8.21 -23.43
C MET A 280 0.02 6.88 -23.02
N TYR A 281 -1.19 6.93 -22.48
CA TYR A 281 -1.93 5.74 -22.09
C TYR A 281 -2.41 4.93 -23.28
N CYS A 282 -2.87 5.57 -24.37
CA CYS A 282 -3.23 4.87 -25.62
C CYS A 282 -2.04 4.13 -26.22
N ALA A 283 -0.86 4.76 -26.26
CA ALA A 283 0.37 4.13 -26.74
C ALA A 283 0.75 2.92 -25.88
N GLU A 284 0.68 3.04 -24.55
CA GLU A 284 0.93 1.94 -23.62
C GLU A 284 -0.04 0.76 -23.84
N LEU A 285 -1.33 1.05 -24.03
CA LEU A 285 -2.33 0.01 -24.27
C LEU A 285 -2.09 -0.78 -25.55
N ILE A 286 -1.82 -0.11 -26.67
CA ILE A 286 -1.58 -0.85 -27.94
C ILE A 286 -0.27 -1.64 -27.91
N GLU A 287 0.77 -1.10 -27.26
CA GLU A 287 2.10 -1.70 -27.18
C GLU A 287 2.16 -2.94 -26.30
N SER A 288 1.40 -2.98 -25.19
CA SER A 288 1.51 -4.05 -24.20
C SER A 288 0.24 -4.88 -24.03
N GLN A 289 -0.94 -4.34 -24.34
CA GLN A 289 -2.23 -5.00 -24.12
C GLN A 289 -2.95 -5.39 -25.43
N GLY A 290 -2.74 -4.63 -26.51
CA GLY A 290 -3.33 -4.87 -27.83
C GLY A 290 -4.58 -4.05 -28.14
N SER A 291 -5.16 -4.33 -29.34
CA SER A 291 -6.26 -3.55 -29.94
C SER A 291 -7.55 -3.57 -29.12
N HIS A 292 -7.88 -4.68 -28.48
CA HIS A 292 -9.11 -4.81 -27.68
C HIS A 292 -9.14 -3.84 -26.49
N SER A 293 -8.07 -3.79 -25.71
CA SER A 293 -7.96 -2.91 -24.55
C SER A 293 -7.93 -1.44 -24.95
N LEU A 294 -7.29 -1.11 -26.07
CA LEU A 294 -7.31 0.25 -26.62
C LEU A 294 -8.71 0.66 -27.07
N ARG A 295 -9.44 -0.21 -27.76
CA ARG A 295 -10.83 0.03 -28.20
C ARG A 295 -11.73 0.29 -26.98
N ALA A 296 -11.67 -0.57 -25.97
CA ALA A 296 -12.45 -0.41 -24.74
C ALA A 296 -12.15 0.92 -24.05
N PHE A 297 -10.89 1.34 -24.04
CA PHE A 297 -10.48 2.62 -23.48
C PHE A 297 -11.01 3.81 -24.28
N LEU A 298 -10.88 3.81 -25.60
CA LEU A 298 -11.38 4.89 -26.47
C LEU A 298 -12.89 5.07 -26.37
N ASN A 299 -13.66 3.97 -26.29
CA ASN A 299 -15.11 4.03 -26.05
C ASN A 299 -15.45 4.61 -24.68
N ARG A 300 -14.67 4.28 -23.65
CA ARG A 300 -14.88 4.82 -22.30
C ARG A 300 -14.66 6.33 -22.23
N ILE A 301 -13.58 6.86 -22.81
CA ILE A 301 -13.32 8.31 -22.80
C ILE A 301 -14.31 9.11 -23.65
N GLU A 302 -14.95 8.47 -24.62
CA GLU A 302 -16.05 9.07 -25.39
C GLU A 302 -17.29 9.26 -24.50
N ASN A 303 -17.66 8.24 -23.73
CA ASN A 303 -18.78 8.27 -22.80
C ASN A 303 -18.56 9.24 -21.62
N ASP A 304 -17.31 9.36 -21.16
CA ASP A 304 -16.91 10.30 -20.09
C ASP A 304 -17.14 11.78 -20.46
N GLY A 305 -17.17 12.11 -21.75
CA GLY A 305 -17.55 13.43 -22.27
C GLY A 305 -16.64 14.61 -21.87
N GLY A 306 -15.46 14.33 -21.31
CA GLY A 306 -14.48 15.35 -20.93
C GLY A 306 -14.02 16.19 -22.12
N LYS A 307 -13.97 17.53 -21.99
CA LYS A 307 -13.60 18.43 -23.11
C LYS A 307 -12.28 18.07 -23.78
N ALA A 308 -11.27 17.70 -23.00
CA ALA A 308 -9.97 17.26 -23.52
C ALA A 308 -10.07 15.94 -24.31
N HIS A 309 -10.87 14.98 -23.81
CA HIS A 309 -11.13 13.72 -24.47
C HIS A 309 -11.90 13.90 -25.77
N LEU A 310 -12.98 14.67 -25.76
CA LEU A 310 -13.76 14.97 -26.98
C LEU A 310 -12.93 15.71 -28.03
N SER A 311 -12.11 16.69 -27.62
CA SER A 311 -11.19 17.37 -28.52
C SER A 311 -10.20 16.41 -29.17
N LEU A 312 -9.67 15.47 -28.38
CA LEU A 312 -8.73 14.44 -28.85
C LEU A 312 -9.42 13.46 -29.81
N LEU A 313 -10.61 12.96 -29.46
CA LEU A 313 -11.39 12.03 -30.29
C LEU A 313 -11.84 12.64 -31.62
N ASN A 314 -11.95 13.98 -31.68
CA ASN A 314 -12.27 14.70 -32.91
C ASN A 314 -11.08 14.91 -33.85
N ASP A 315 -9.83 14.65 -33.40
CA ASP A 315 -8.66 14.67 -34.27
C ASP A 315 -8.80 13.60 -35.38
N ARG A 316 -8.53 14.00 -36.64
CA ARG A 316 -8.65 13.13 -37.80
C ARG A 316 -7.85 11.85 -37.65
N ARG A 317 -6.63 11.93 -37.10
CA ARG A 317 -5.75 10.76 -36.90
C ARG A 317 -6.37 9.76 -35.91
N ILE A 318 -7.05 10.23 -34.87
CA ILE A 318 -7.74 9.36 -33.91
C ILE A 318 -8.95 8.68 -34.53
N LYS A 319 -9.72 9.42 -35.35
CA LYS A 319 -10.87 8.85 -36.09
C LYS A 319 -10.41 7.72 -37.06
N GLU A 320 -9.33 7.97 -37.79
CA GLU A 320 -8.71 6.97 -38.66
C GLU A 320 -8.24 5.72 -37.87
N ILE A 321 -7.54 5.93 -36.74
CA ILE A 321 -7.13 4.84 -35.86
C ILE A 321 -8.32 4.06 -35.32
N ARG A 322 -9.40 4.73 -34.88
CA ARG A 322 -10.61 4.05 -34.37
C ARG A 322 -11.24 3.17 -35.44
N THR A 323 -11.39 3.67 -36.67
CA THR A 323 -11.88 2.89 -37.80
C THR A 323 -10.98 1.69 -38.07
N PHE A 324 -9.67 1.90 -38.07
CA PHE A 324 -8.69 0.84 -38.29
C PHE A 324 -8.73 -0.23 -37.20
N ILE A 325 -8.74 0.15 -35.94
CA ILE A 325 -8.83 -0.78 -34.81
C ILE A 325 -10.13 -1.58 -34.81
N ASN A 326 -11.25 -0.97 -35.23
CA ASN A 326 -12.54 -1.66 -35.27
C ASN A 326 -12.57 -2.75 -36.37
N ALA A 327 -11.84 -2.53 -37.46
CA ALA A 327 -11.66 -3.52 -38.50
C ALA A 327 -10.62 -4.60 -38.17
N LEU A 328 -9.71 -4.30 -37.20
CA LEU A 328 -8.59 -5.17 -36.88
C LEU A 328 -9.04 -6.34 -35.99
N LYS A 329 -8.93 -7.57 -36.49
CA LYS A 329 -9.20 -8.82 -35.76
C LYS A 329 -7.92 -9.46 -35.19
N LEU A 330 -6.90 -8.67 -34.92
CA LEU A 330 -5.60 -9.16 -34.47
C LEU A 330 -5.49 -8.99 -32.95
N ASP A 331 -5.27 -10.06 -32.22
CA ASP A 331 -4.88 -10.02 -30.84
C ASP A 331 -3.36 -9.77 -30.68
N HIS A 332 -2.94 -9.31 -29.52
CA HIS A 332 -1.52 -9.11 -29.24
C HIS A 332 -0.77 -10.47 -29.29
N PRO A 333 0.45 -10.56 -29.85
CA PRO A 333 1.21 -11.83 -29.93
C PRO A 333 1.39 -12.55 -28.60
N LYS A 334 1.40 -11.81 -27.48
CA LYS A 334 1.40 -12.38 -26.12
C LYS A 334 0.20 -13.30 -25.87
N MET A 335 -0.98 -13.00 -26.41
CA MET A 335 -2.20 -13.79 -26.22
C MET A 335 -2.05 -15.17 -26.85
N THR A 336 -1.60 -15.23 -28.09
CA THR A 336 -1.36 -16.50 -28.81
C THR A 336 -0.35 -17.38 -28.05
N TYR A 337 0.73 -16.75 -27.56
CA TYR A 337 1.74 -17.46 -26.77
C TYR A 337 1.21 -17.91 -25.42
N LEU A 338 0.39 -17.08 -24.74
CA LEU A 338 -0.24 -17.45 -23.46
C LEU A 338 -1.10 -18.70 -23.62
N ILE A 339 -1.92 -18.76 -24.67
CA ILE A 339 -2.73 -19.96 -24.96
C ILE A 339 -1.82 -21.17 -25.21
N HIS A 340 -0.75 -21.00 -25.98
CA HIS A 340 0.18 -22.07 -26.30
C HIS A 340 0.85 -22.64 -25.02
N ILE A 341 1.43 -21.78 -24.18
CA ILE A 341 2.14 -22.22 -22.97
C ILE A 341 1.19 -22.87 -21.96
N LEU A 342 -0.04 -22.36 -21.83
CA LEU A 342 -1.04 -22.97 -20.96
C LEU A 342 -1.46 -24.36 -21.49
N LYS A 343 -1.75 -24.48 -22.80
CA LYS A 343 -2.03 -25.79 -23.40
C LYS A 343 -0.88 -26.79 -23.22
N GLN A 344 0.36 -26.35 -23.40
CA GLN A 344 1.55 -27.17 -23.18
C GLN A 344 1.68 -27.59 -21.73
N HIS A 345 1.44 -26.68 -20.78
CA HIS A 345 1.49 -26.97 -19.35
C HIS A 345 0.55 -28.11 -18.96
N TYR A 346 -0.70 -28.06 -19.44
CA TYR A 346 -1.70 -29.10 -19.17
C TYR A 346 -1.50 -30.39 -19.96
N SER A 347 -0.85 -30.35 -21.14
CA SER A 347 -0.59 -31.53 -21.97
C SER A 347 0.60 -32.34 -21.46
N ASN A 348 1.67 -31.71 -21.01
CA ASN A 348 2.87 -32.38 -20.51
C ASN A 348 2.58 -33.21 -19.25
N GLU A 349 1.67 -32.77 -18.38
CA GLU A 349 1.32 -33.53 -17.18
C GLU A 349 0.43 -34.72 -17.46
N LYS A 350 -0.42 -34.69 -18.49
CA LYS A 350 -1.15 -35.88 -18.94
C LYS A 350 -0.19 -37.01 -19.39
N ASN A 351 0.96 -36.64 -19.95
CA ASN A 351 1.96 -37.60 -20.38
C ASN A 351 2.81 -38.14 -19.22
N ILE A 352 3.09 -37.36 -18.17
CA ILE A 352 3.84 -37.77 -16.97
C ILE A 352 2.98 -38.71 -16.11
N ASN A 353 1.68 -38.48 -16.02
CA ASN A 353 0.75 -39.34 -15.28
C ASN A 353 0.52 -40.71 -15.97
N ASN A 354 0.89 -40.84 -17.24
CA ASN A 354 0.77 -42.10 -18.00
C ASN A 354 2.06 -42.92 -18.06
N MET A 355 3.18 -42.44 -17.55
CA MET A 355 4.46 -43.15 -17.51
C MET A 355 4.85 -43.55 -16.07
N ASP A 356 4.92 -44.87 -15.81
CA ASP A 356 5.61 -45.53 -14.70
C ASP A 356 5.20 -45.23 -13.24
N ALA A 357 3.95 -44.94 -12.94
CA ALA A 357 3.48 -44.92 -11.54
C ALA A 357 2.62 -46.16 -11.23
N GLY A 358 3.02 -46.94 -10.21
CA GLY A 358 2.21 -48.05 -9.70
C GLY A 358 0.82 -47.60 -9.20
N PRO A 359 -0.16 -48.51 -9.09
CA PRO A 359 -1.56 -48.20 -8.85
C PRO A 359 -1.84 -47.31 -7.63
N ASP A 360 -1.07 -47.41 -6.57
CA ASP A 360 -1.23 -46.57 -5.37
C ASP A 360 -0.72 -45.13 -5.54
N ARG A 361 0.28 -44.92 -6.42
CA ARG A 361 0.77 -43.58 -6.78
C ARG A 361 -0.13 -42.91 -7.82
N GLN A 362 -0.76 -43.67 -8.71
CA GLN A 362 -1.73 -43.16 -9.67
C GLN A 362 -2.99 -42.65 -9.00
N ALA A 363 -3.47 -43.27 -7.93
CA ALA A 363 -4.60 -42.79 -7.14
C ALA A 363 -4.29 -41.50 -6.37
N ALA A 364 -3.05 -41.33 -5.86
CA ALA A 364 -2.61 -40.14 -5.16
C ALA A 364 -2.28 -38.93 -6.09
N LEU A 365 -1.82 -39.21 -7.32
CA LEU A 365 -1.52 -38.20 -8.34
C LEU A 365 -2.77 -37.77 -9.15
N ALA A 366 -3.82 -38.56 -9.16
CA ALA A 366 -5.09 -38.27 -9.85
C ALA A 366 -5.94 -37.19 -9.17
N THR A 367 -5.55 -36.69 -8.00
CA THR A 367 -6.40 -35.83 -7.15
C THR A 367 -6.18 -34.34 -7.29
N GLU A 368 -5.08 -33.84 -7.85
CA GLU A 368 -4.89 -32.37 -8.03
C GLU A 368 -4.47 -32.04 -9.48
N ARG A 369 -5.38 -31.42 -10.24
CA ARG A 369 -5.02 -30.82 -11.53
C ARG A 369 -4.05 -29.66 -11.33
N PRO A 370 -3.03 -29.50 -12.22
CA PRO A 370 -2.10 -28.38 -12.14
C PRO A 370 -2.86 -27.06 -12.28
N LYS A 371 -2.42 -26.08 -11.51
CA LYS A 371 -3.06 -24.76 -11.47
C LYS A 371 -2.14 -23.69 -12.03
N ALA A 372 -2.71 -22.73 -12.75
CA ALA A 372 -1.98 -21.59 -13.28
C ALA A 372 -2.58 -20.26 -12.81
N LEU A 373 -1.71 -19.28 -12.57
CA LEU A 373 -2.10 -17.92 -12.21
C LEU A 373 -1.52 -16.93 -13.24
N VAL A 374 -2.41 -16.21 -13.93
CA VAL A 374 -2.04 -15.18 -14.91
C VAL A 374 -2.27 -13.81 -14.31
N PHE A 375 -1.23 -13.00 -14.23
CA PHE A 375 -1.32 -11.62 -13.77
C PHE A 375 -1.46 -10.67 -14.94
N ALA A 376 -2.53 -9.86 -14.95
CA ALA A 376 -2.75 -8.76 -15.87
C ALA A 376 -2.95 -7.46 -15.11
N HIS A 377 -2.37 -6.35 -15.60
CA HIS A 377 -2.46 -5.05 -14.93
C HIS A 377 -3.85 -4.43 -15.04
N TYR A 378 -4.47 -4.57 -16.21
CA TYR A 378 -5.75 -3.94 -16.52
C TYR A 378 -6.90 -4.95 -16.45
N ARG A 379 -8.05 -4.52 -15.93
CA ARG A 379 -9.25 -5.36 -15.80
C ARG A 379 -9.81 -5.78 -17.16
N ASP A 380 -9.76 -4.86 -18.13
CA ASP A 380 -10.23 -5.11 -19.51
C ASP A 380 -9.36 -6.21 -20.16
N THR A 381 -8.04 -6.17 -19.94
CA THR A 381 -7.12 -7.21 -20.38
C THR A 381 -7.40 -8.54 -19.68
N ALA A 382 -7.61 -8.53 -18.37
CA ALA A 382 -7.94 -9.75 -17.63
C ALA A 382 -9.25 -10.38 -18.12
N LYS A 383 -10.26 -9.56 -18.42
CA LYS A 383 -11.53 -10.00 -19.02
C LYS A 383 -11.28 -10.65 -20.39
N ARG A 384 -10.55 -9.98 -21.29
CA ARG A 384 -10.25 -10.51 -22.63
C ARG A 384 -9.44 -11.81 -22.59
N ILE A 385 -8.47 -11.92 -21.65
CA ILE A 385 -7.69 -13.15 -21.45
C ILE A 385 -8.63 -14.30 -21.08
N VAL A 386 -9.54 -14.11 -20.12
CA VAL A 386 -10.48 -15.15 -19.69
C VAL A 386 -11.39 -15.58 -20.85
N GLU A 387 -11.98 -14.62 -21.58
CA GLU A 387 -12.82 -14.90 -22.73
C GLU A 387 -12.06 -15.74 -23.77
N THR A 388 -10.85 -15.30 -24.15
CA THR A 388 -10.05 -15.99 -25.17
C THR A 388 -9.58 -17.38 -24.71
N LEU A 389 -9.21 -17.56 -23.42
CA LEU A 389 -8.84 -18.87 -22.90
C LEU A 389 -10.02 -19.83 -22.92
N ASN A 390 -11.20 -19.40 -22.50
CA ASN A 390 -12.42 -20.22 -22.50
C ASN A 390 -12.85 -20.59 -23.95
N GLU A 391 -12.77 -19.64 -24.90
CA GLU A 391 -12.98 -19.89 -26.34
C GLU A 391 -12.03 -20.97 -26.88
N ASN A 392 -10.83 -21.12 -26.30
CA ASN A 392 -9.84 -22.12 -26.68
C ASN A 392 -9.90 -23.42 -25.85
N GLY A 393 -10.96 -23.63 -25.07
CA GLY A 393 -11.19 -24.84 -24.27
C GLY A 393 -10.37 -24.93 -22.99
N LEU A 394 -9.84 -23.80 -22.51
CA LEU A 394 -9.13 -23.69 -21.24
C LEU A 394 -10.07 -23.07 -20.18
N GLN A 395 -10.28 -23.74 -19.08
CA GLN A 395 -11.18 -23.26 -18.02
C GLN A 395 -10.49 -22.18 -17.18
N ALA A 396 -10.89 -20.92 -17.39
CA ALA A 396 -10.31 -19.77 -16.72
C ALA A 396 -11.38 -18.89 -16.07
N ALA A 397 -11.07 -18.36 -14.88
CA ALA A 397 -11.91 -17.38 -14.20
C ALA A 397 -11.14 -16.08 -13.90
N ARG A 398 -11.90 -14.97 -13.86
CA ARG A 398 -11.37 -13.63 -13.58
C ARG A 398 -11.37 -13.35 -12.07
N PHE A 399 -10.31 -12.68 -11.59
CA PHE A 399 -10.17 -12.28 -10.21
C PHE A 399 -9.71 -10.82 -10.10
N VAL A 400 -10.60 -9.92 -9.66
CA VAL A 400 -10.37 -8.48 -9.66
C VAL A 400 -10.81 -7.81 -8.36
N GLY A 401 -10.33 -6.58 -8.11
CA GLY A 401 -10.66 -5.83 -6.91
C GLY A 401 -12.08 -5.25 -6.89
N GLN A 402 -12.51 -4.77 -5.71
CA GLN A 402 -13.86 -4.32 -5.40
C GLN A 402 -14.24 -2.97 -6.03
N ALA A 403 -13.25 -2.14 -6.41
CA ALA A 403 -13.53 -0.80 -6.92
C ALA A 403 -14.49 -0.85 -8.12
N ARG A 404 -15.63 -0.20 -8.02
CA ARG A 404 -16.59 -0.06 -9.11
C ARG A 404 -16.09 0.89 -10.17
N ARG A 405 -16.27 0.56 -11.44
CA ARG A 405 -16.04 1.42 -12.60
C ARG A 405 -17.30 1.37 -13.46
N GLU A 406 -17.56 2.39 -14.26
CA GLU A 406 -18.79 2.53 -15.05
C GLU A 406 -19.18 1.27 -15.85
N LEU A 407 -18.21 0.55 -16.37
CA LEU A 407 -18.43 -0.66 -17.20
C LEU A 407 -17.92 -1.96 -16.54
N ASP A 408 -17.43 -1.89 -15.30
CA ASP A 408 -16.94 -3.05 -14.54
C ASP A 408 -17.22 -2.89 -13.06
N MET A 409 -18.22 -3.58 -12.57
CA MET A 409 -18.68 -3.52 -11.17
C MET A 409 -17.61 -3.97 -10.16
N GLY A 410 -16.51 -4.58 -10.62
CA GLY A 410 -15.55 -5.23 -9.74
C GLY A 410 -16.12 -6.51 -9.14
N MET A 411 -15.45 -7.05 -8.14
CA MET A 411 -15.89 -8.22 -7.37
C MET A 411 -15.93 -7.85 -5.88
N ASN A 412 -17.05 -8.10 -5.22
CA ASN A 412 -17.17 -7.91 -3.77
C ASN A 412 -16.38 -9.01 -3.01
N GLN A 413 -16.33 -8.95 -1.67
CA GLN A 413 -15.57 -9.92 -0.87
C GLN A 413 -16.13 -11.34 -0.96
N GLU A 414 -17.44 -11.48 -1.03
CA GLU A 414 -18.12 -12.77 -1.14
C GLU A 414 -17.84 -13.42 -2.49
N GLU A 415 -17.96 -12.66 -3.58
CA GLU A 415 -17.60 -13.12 -4.93
C GLU A 415 -16.12 -13.52 -5.02
N GLN A 416 -15.24 -12.74 -4.40
CA GLN A 416 -13.81 -13.08 -4.37
C GLN A 416 -13.57 -14.38 -3.60
N SER A 417 -14.22 -14.58 -2.47
CA SER A 417 -14.11 -15.82 -1.68
C SER A 417 -14.64 -17.03 -2.47
N ALA A 418 -15.83 -16.90 -3.10
CA ALA A 418 -16.41 -17.95 -3.92
C ALA A 418 -15.49 -18.36 -5.07
N VAL A 419 -14.90 -17.40 -5.80
CA VAL A 419 -13.97 -17.70 -6.90
C VAL A 419 -12.72 -18.42 -6.40
N LEU A 420 -12.16 -18.03 -5.24
CA LEU A 420 -11.00 -18.71 -4.68
C LEU A 420 -11.33 -20.12 -4.18
N GLU A 421 -12.53 -20.34 -3.67
CA GLU A 421 -13.03 -21.66 -3.27
C GLU A 421 -13.23 -22.57 -4.48
N SER A 422 -13.92 -22.10 -5.53
CA SER A 422 -14.05 -22.82 -6.80
C SER A 422 -12.68 -23.16 -7.42
N PHE A 423 -11.69 -22.24 -7.30
CA PHE A 423 -10.34 -22.49 -7.74
C PHE A 423 -9.62 -23.56 -6.89
N ARG A 424 -9.84 -23.56 -5.55
CA ARG A 424 -9.32 -24.63 -4.68
C ARG A 424 -9.91 -25.99 -5.03
N ASN A 425 -11.20 -26.03 -5.26
CA ASN A 425 -11.95 -27.24 -5.57
C ASN A 425 -11.69 -27.79 -6.99
N GLY A 426 -10.96 -27.02 -7.83
CA GLY A 426 -10.62 -27.46 -9.20
C GLY A 426 -11.79 -27.37 -10.19
N GLU A 427 -12.76 -26.49 -9.93
CA GLU A 427 -13.82 -26.20 -10.88
C GLU A 427 -13.29 -25.52 -12.15
N PHE A 428 -12.18 -24.82 -12.02
CA PHE A 428 -11.37 -24.29 -13.10
C PHE A 428 -9.87 -24.30 -12.73
N ASP A 429 -9.00 -24.35 -13.72
CA ASP A 429 -7.57 -24.55 -13.51
C ASP A 429 -6.74 -23.28 -13.66
N ILE A 430 -7.30 -22.21 -14.25
CA ILE A 430 -6.59 -20.95 -14.53
C ILE A 430 -7.28 -19.78 -13.84
N LEU A 431 -6.54 -19.09 -12.99
CA LEU A 431 -6.99 -17.84 -12.36
C LEU A 431 -6.33 -16.64 -13.06
N VAL A 432 -7.10 -15.75 -13.66
CA VAL A 432 -6.59 -14.51 -14.27
C VAL A 432 -6.86 -13.35 -13.34
N ALA A 433 -5.81 -12.79 -12.76
CA ALA A 433 -5.92 -11.85 -11.67
C ALA A 433 -5.25 -10.49 -11.96
N THR A 434 -5.79 -9.44 -11.36
CA THR A 434 -5.11 -8.14 -11.27
C THR A 434 -4.25 -8.07 -10.00
N SER A 435 -3.80 -6.87 -9.63
CA SER A 435 -2.94 -6.66 -8.45
C SER A 435 -3.53 -7.14 -7.12
N ILE A 436 -4.82 -7.44 -7.04
CA ILE A 436 -5.44 -7.94 -5.82
C ILE A 436 -4.89 -9.32 -5.39
N ALA A 437 -4.43 -10.12 -6.35
CA ALA A 437 -3.85 -11.43 -6.08
C ALA A 437 -2.37 -11.36 -5.61
N GLU A 438 -1.78 -10.17 -5.53
CA GLU A 438 -0.40 -9.99 -5.08
C GLU A 438 -0.26 -10.15 -3.57
N GLU A 439 -1.16 -9.53 -2.81
CA GLU A 439 -1.15 -9.51 -1.34
C GLU A 439 -2.56 -9.74 -0.77
N GLY A 440 -2.57 -10.20 0.46
CA GLY A 440 -3.79 -10.10 1.28
C GLY A 440 -4.80 -11.20 1.11
N LEU A 441 -4.52 -12.20 0.27
CA LEU A 441 -5.43 -13.31 0.01
C LEU A 441 -4.69 -14.64 0.02
N ASP A 442 -5.35 -15.64 0.55
CA ASP A 442 -4.88 -17.03 0.55
C ASP A 442 -5.21 -17.70 -0.79
N ILE A 443 -4.41 -17.38 -1.80
CA ILE A 443 -4.49 -18.02 -3.10
C ILE A 443 -3.79 -19.36 -3.01
N PRO A 444 -4.44 -20.45 -3.46
CA PRO A 444 -3.78 -21.77 -3.56
C PRO A 444 -2.46 -21.68 -4.30
N GLN A 445 -1.56 -22.56 -3.97
CA GLN A 445 -0.32 -22.69 -4.71
C GLN A 445 -0.61 -23.05 -6.16
N VAL A 446 0.18 -22.51 -7.06
CA VAL A 446 0.12 -22.82 -8.50
C VAL A 446 1.51 -23.25 -8.99
N GLU A 447 1.55 -24.09 -9.99
CA GLU A 447 2.79 -24.59 -10.61
C GLU A 447 3.32 -23.58 -11.65
N LEU A 448 2.41 -22.85 -12.31
CA LEU A 448 2.74 -21.87 -13.33
C LEU A 448 2.20 -20.49 -12.97
N VAL A 449 3.07 -19.49 -12.96
CA VAL A 449 2.70 -18.07 -12.86
C VAL A 449 3.10 -17.36 -14.14
N VAL A 450 2.16 -16.70 -14.81
CA VAL A 450 2.43 -15.90 -16.00
C VAL A 450 2.20 -14.42 -15.70
N PHE A 451 3.20 -13.59 -15.96
CA PHE A 451 3.04 -12.14 -15.98
C PHE A 451 2.76 -11.73 -17.42
N TYR A 452 1.54 -11.32 -17.72
CA TYR A 452 1.15 -10.87 -19.05
C TYR A 452 1.92 -9.62 -19.51
N GLU A 453 2.35 -8.81 -18.53
CA GLU A 453 3.30 -7.70 -18.71
C GLU A 453 4.24 -7.57 -17.51
N PRO A 454 5.46 -7.05 -17.72
CA PRO A 454 6.40 -6.75 -16.64
C PRO A 454 5.87 -5.63 -15.74
N ILE A 455 6.28 -5.63 -14.48
CA ILE A 455 5.97 -4.57 -13.51
C ILE A 455 7.26 -3.93 -13.02
N PRO A 456 7.30 -2.60 -12.85
CA PRO A 456 8.51 -1.91 -12.40
C PRO A 456 8.78 -2.04 -10.90
N SER A 457 7.82 -2.54 -10.10
CA SER A 457 7.93 -2.65 -8.64
C SER A 457 8.53 -3.97 -8.23
N GLU A 458 9.66 -3.93 -7.49
CA GLU A 458 10.32 -5.10 -6.91
C GLU A 458 9.44 -5.82 -5.89
N ILE A 459 8.68 -5.06 -5.08
CA ILE A 459 7.77 -5.62 -4.08
C ILE A 459 6.72 -6.48 -4.78
N ARG A 460 6.01 -5.92 -5.75
CA ARG A 460 4.97 -6.63 -6.51
C ARG A 460 5.55 -7.82 -7.28
N TYR A 461 6.75 -7.67 -7.85
CA TYR A 461 7.43 -8.77 -8.53
C TYR A 461 7.67 -9.96 -7.59
N ILE A 462 8.22 -9.71 -6.40
CA ILE A 462 8.49 -10.73 -5.40
C ILE A 462 7.19 -11.39 -4.92
N GLN A 463 6.13 -10.61 -4.72
CA GLN A 463 4.82 -11.11 -4.29
C GLN A 463 4.15 -11.99 -5.33
N ARG A 464 4.15 -11.58 -6.61
CA ARG A 464 3.62 -12.39 -7.72
C ARG A 464 4.44 -13.68 -7.92
N ARG A 465 5.77 -13.58 -7.93
CA ARG A 465 6.66 -14.73 -8.07
C ARG A 465 6.46 -15.74 -6.93
N GLY A 466 6.24 -15.26 -5.72
CA GLY A 466 6.03 -16.10 -4.53
C GLY A 466 4.67 -16.81 -4.47
N ARG A 467 3.85 -16.78 -5.52
CA ARG A 467 2.63 -17.60 -5.64
C ARG A 467 2.92 -19.02 -6.12
N THR A 468 4.13 -19.29 -6.63
CA THR A 468 4.63 -20.62 -6.98
C THR A 468 5.87 -20.98 -6.16
N GLY A 469 6.34 -22.22 -6.26
CA GLY A 469 7.55 -22.68 -5.59
C GLY A 469 7.41 -22.93 -4.07
N ARG A 470 6.19 -23.11 -3.54
CA ARG A 470 5.98 -23.32 -2.09
C ARG A 470 6.17 -24.78 -1.67
N LYS A 471 5.48 -25.71 -2.32
CA LYS A 471 5.53 -27.15 -2.01
C LYS A 471 6.32 -27.96 -3.05
N SER A 472 6.33 -27.48 -4.31
CA SER A 472 6.99 -28.10 -5.45
C SER A 472 7.78 -27.06 -6.26
N ALA A 473 8.60 -27.49 -7.21
CA ALA A 473 9.26 -26.61 -8.17
C ALA A 473 8.21 -25.79 -8.92
N GLY A 474 8.52 -24.50 -9.18
CA GLY A 474 7.60 -23.58 -9.82
C GLY A 474 8.16 -22.98 -11.10
N THR A 475 7.26 -22.59 -12.00
CA THR A 475 7.62 -21.88 -13.24
C THR A 475 7.01 -20.50 -13.26
N VAL A 476 7.82 -19.49 -13.60
CA VAL A 476 7.38 -18.11 -13.82
C VAL A 476 7.73 -17.70 -15.25
N VAL A 477 6.74 -17.28 -16.00
CA VAL A 477 6.92 -16.78 -17.38
C VAL A 477 6.51 -15.32 -17.44
N ILE A 478 7.39 -14.46 -17.96
CA ILE A 478 7.14 -13.03 -18.08
C ILE A 478 7.13 -12.64 -19.54
N LEU A 479 5.98 -12.13 -20.00
CA LEU A 479 5.79 -11.75 -21.40
C LEU A 479 6.15 -10.26 -21.55
N ALA A 480 7.04 -9.93 -22.49
CA ALA A 480 7.51 -8.58 -22.70
C ALA A 480 7.61 -8.23 -24.18
N THR A 481 7.17 -7.03 -24.54
CA THR A 481 7.26 -6.51 -25.91
C THR A 481 8.52 -5.65 -26.06
N LYS A 482 9.33 -5.97 -27.09
CA LYS A 482 10.57 -5.25 -27.40
C LYS A 482 10.29 -3.80 -27.80
N ASN A 483 11.20 -2.88 -27.43
CA ASN A 483 11.15 -1.45 -27.75
C ASN A 483 9.91 -0.72 -27.20
N THR A 484 9.35 -1.20 -26.07
CA THR A 484 8.19 -0.61 -25.41
C THR A 484 8.45 -0.34 -23.92
N LEU A 485 7.41 0.10 -23.20
CA LEU A 485 7.47 0.25 -21.74
C LEU A 485 7.73 -1.08 -21.01
N ASP A 486 7.31 -2.21 -21.59
CA ASP A 486 7.56 -3.53 -21.02
C ASP A 486 9.06 -3.77 -20.80
N GLU A 487 9.87 -3.44 -21.78
CA GLU A 487 11.31 -3.58 -21.70
C GLU A 487 11.92 -2.69 -20.61
N ARG A 488 11.46 -1.43 -20.52
CA ARG A 488 11.89 -0.49 -19.48
C ARG A 488 11.50 -0.96 -18.08
N TYR A 489 10.30 -1.48 -17.92
CA TYR A 489 9.82 -2.01 -16.64
C TYR A 489 10.61 -3.24 -16.19
N LEU A 490 10.98 -4.11 -17.12
CA LEU A 490 11.83 -5.25 -16.85
C LEU A 490 13.18 -4.83 -16.27
N TYR A 491 13.88 -3.95 -16.98
CA TYR A 491 15.20 -3.49 -16.50
C TYR A 491 15.09 -2.72 -15.18
N ALA A 492 14.02 -1.93 -15.01
CA ALA A 492 13.76 -1.23 -13.76
C ALA A 492 13.56 -2.19 -12.59
N SER A 493 12.77 -3.26 -12.76
CA SER A 493 12.53 -4.23 -11.69
C SER A 493 13.79 -5.00 -11.31
N LYS A 494 14.57 -5.48 -12.28
CA LYS A 494 15.86 -6.15 -12.04
C LYS A 494 16.82 -5.26 -11.25
N ARG A 495 17.01 -4.03 -11.72
CA ARG A 495 17.91 -3.05 -11.06
C ARG A 495 17.44 -2.74 -9.61
N ARG A 496 16.14 -2.67 -9.38
CA ARG A 496 15.59 -2.43 -8.04
C ARG A 496 15.83 -3.60 -7.10
N ILE A 497 15.68 -4.84 -7.57
CA ILE A 497 15.96 -6.04 -6.77
C ILE A 497 17.44 -6.08 -6.36
N GLU A 498 18.36 -5.82 -7.29
CA GLU A 498 19.79 -5.78 -6.99
C GLU A 498 20.12 -4.66 -6.00
N LYS A 499 19.57 -3.46 -6.22
CA LYS A 499 19.74 -2.33 -5.30
C LYS A 499 19.19 -2.63 -3.90
N MET A 500 18.06 -3.31 -3.79
CA MET A 500 17.50 -3.75 -2.51
C MET A 500 18.48 -4.65 -1.75
N LYS A 501 19.07 -5.67 -2.43
CA LYS A 501 20.07 -6.56 -1.84
C LYS A 501 21.25 -5.78 -1.27
N GLN A 502 21.80 -4.81 -2.02
CA GLN A 502 22.92 -3.96 -1.61
C GLN A 502 22.58 -3.05 -0.41
N ILE A 503 21.36 -2.49 -0.40
CA ILE A 503 20.91 -1.63 0.69
C ILE A 503 20.81 -2.42 1.99
N LEU A 504 20.20 -3.60 1.94
CA LEU A 504 19.98 -4.44 3.13
C LEU A 504 21.29 -4.90 3.78
N SER A 505 22.31 -5.17 2.98
CA SER A 505 23.64 -5.52 3.52
C SER A 505 24.33 -4.34 4.22
N SER A 506 23.95 -3.08 3.93
CA SER A 506 24.63 -1.88 4.43
C SER A 506 23.89 -1.10 5.53
N ILE A 507 22.61 -1.37 5.77
CA ILE A 507 21.80 -0.60 6.71
C ILE A 507 22.01 -1.05 8.18
N GLY A 508 22.32 -2.31 8.41
CA GLY A 508 22.43 -2.89 9.76
C GLY A 508 23.30 -2.11 10.74
N SER A 509 24.36 -1.46 10.25
CA SER A 509 25.29 -0.68 11.08
C SER A 509 24.77 0.71 11.51
N SER A 510 23.63 1.15 11.00
CA SER A 510 23.07 2.50 11.26
C SER A 510 21.81 2.49 12.14
N LEU A 511 21.49 1.36 12.76
CA LEU A 511 20.29 1.22 13.61
C LEU A 511 20.59 1.67 15.04
N THR A 512 19.61 2.32 15.65
CA THR A 512 19.68 2.79 17.05
C THR A 512 19.09 1.75 17.98
N HIS A 513 19.73 1.51 19.12
CA HIS A 513 19.20 0.64 20.14
C HIS A 513 18.30 1.41 21.12
N LEU A 514 17.19 0.79 21.50
CA LEU A 514 16.28 1.35 22.52
C LEU A 514 16.77 1.02 23.92
N HIS A 515 16.73 2.03 24.80
CA HIS A 515 16.87 1.78 26.24
C HIS A 515 15.52 1.28 26.78
N ARG A 516 15.50 0.05 27.27
CA ARG A 516 14.31 -0.55 27.89
C ARG A 516 14.48 -0.65 29.40
N THR A 517 13.41 -0.38 30.10
CA THR A 517 13.33 -0.77 31.52
C THR A 517 13.16 -2.29 31.56
N ILE A 518 14.03 -2.97 32.30
CA ILE A 518 13.94 -4.44 32.42
C ILE A 518 12.64 -4.78 33.15
N SER A 519 11.68 -5.30 32.39
CA SER A 519 10.46 -5.86 32.95
C SER A 519 10.78 -7.27 33.47
N LEU A 520 10.53 -7.50 34.76
CA LEU A 520 10.74 -8.84 35.33
C LEU A 520 9.76 -9.82 34.66
N PRO A 521 10.27 -10.98 34.19
CA PRO A 521 9.43 -12.05 33.70
C PRO A 521 8.48 -12.56 34.78
N ASN A 522 7.22 -12.82 34.40
CA ASN A 522 6.28 -13.55 35.24
C ASN A 522 5.79 -14.76 34.43
N PRO A 523 6.59 -15.84 34.36
CA PRO A 523 6.33 -16.97 33.49
C PRO A 523 5.11 -17.79 33.95
N MET A 524 4.49 -18.46 33.00
CA MET A 524 3.43 -19.42 33.26
C MET A 524 3.98 -20.61 34.03
N THR A 525 3.20 -21.10 35.02
CA THR A 525 3.54 -22.33 35.75
C THR A 525 3.21 -23.57 34.89
N PRO A 526 3.81 -24.73 35.20
CA PRO A 526 3.50 -25.99 34.51
C PRO A 526 1.99 -26.33 34.59
N GLU A 527 1.31 -26.02 35.71
CA GLU A 527 -0.12 -26.24 35.90
C GLU A 527 -0.95 -25.35 34.97
N GLU A 528 -0.57 -24.07 34.80
CA GLU A 528 -1.22 -23.13 33.89
C GLU A 528 -1.08 -23.59 32.43
N ILE A 529 0.10 -24.10 32.03
CA ILE A 529 0.35 -24.65 30.70
C ILE A 529 -0.50 -25.91 30.49
N SER A 530 -0.53 -26.83 31.46
CA SER A 530 -1.34 -28.04 31.41
C SER A 530 -2.85 -27.74 31.32
N SER A 531 -3.29 -26.69 32.03
CA SER A 531 -4.67 -26.19 31.93
C SER A 531 -5.02 -25.70 30.53
N TYR A 532 -4.12 -24.98 29.85
CA TYR A 532 -4.33 -24.56 28.46
C TYR A 532 -4.45 -25.77 27.52
N GLU A 533 -3.56 -26.76 27.66
CA GLU A 533 -3.60 -27.98 26.87
C GLU A 533 -4.88 -28.80 27.10
N SER A 534 -5.32 -28.92 28.33
CA SER A 534 -6.53 -29.66 28.70
C SER A 534 -7.79 -29.01 28.15
N ARG A 535 -7.89 -27.67 28.24
CA ARG A 535 -9.02 -26.90 27.68
C ARG A 535 -9.08 -27.04 26.17
N ARG A 536 -7.94 -27.06 25.48
CA ARG A 536 -7.86 -27.25 24.03
C ARG A 536 -8.27 -28.68 23.61
N LYS A 537 -7.81 -29.72 24.31
CA LYS A 537 -8.19 -31.11 24.04
C LYS A 537 -9.69 -31.37 24.18
N VAL A 538 -10.36 -30.71 25.11
CA VAL A 538 -11.82 -30.82 25.27
C VAL A 538 -12.55 -30.21 24.07
N LEU A 539 -12.02 -29.15 23.47
CA LEU A 539 -12.59 -28.51 22.28
C LEU A 539 -12.34 -29.35 21.02
N ASP A 540 -11.12 -29.83 20.82
CA ASP A 540 -10.76 -30.72 19.71
C ASP A 540 -11.62 -32.01 19.74
N GLY A 541 -11.84 -32.60 20.92
CA GLY A 541 -12.72 -33.75 21.09
C GLY A 541 -14.23 -33.48 20.91
N LYS A 542 -14.69 -32.22 21.05
CA LYS A 542 -16.05 -31.81 20.69
C LYS A 542 -16.20 -31.58 19.20
N ILE A 543 -15.20 -31.02 18.56
CA ILE A 543 -15.15 -30.81 17.09
C ILE A 543 -15.17 -32.16 16.38
N ASP A 544 -14.37 -33.14 16.80
CA ASP A 544 -14.36 -34.48 16.22
C ASP A 544 -15.71 -35.22 16.38
N LYS A 545 -16.41 -35.04 17.51
CA LYS A 545 -17.74 -35.59 17.71
C LYS A 545 -18.83 -34.91 16.89
N THR A 546 -18.67 -33.62 16.59
CA THR A 546 -19.61 -32.86 15.75
C THR A 546 -19.38 -33.14 14.26
N LEU A 547 -18.12 -33.31 13.85
CA LEU A 547 -17.74 -33.68 12.48
C LEU A 547 -18.11 -35.13 12.12
N SER A 548 -18.08 -36.05 13.10
CA SER A 548 -18.54 -37.43 12.88
C SER A 548 -20.07 -37.59 12.79
N SER A 549 -20.81 -36.59 13.21
CA SER A 549 -22.29 -36.60 13.16
C SER A 549 -22.90 -35.80 12.00
N GLN A 550 -22.11 -35.00 11.26
CA GLN A 550 -22.60 -34.25 10.12
C GLN A 550 -21.57 -34.33 8.97
N HIS A 551 -21.87 -35.13 7.97
CA HIS A 551 -21.16 -35.11 6.68
C HIS A 551 -21.43 -33.76 6.02
N GLY A 552 -20.36 -32.92 5.85
CA GLY A 552 -20.35 -31.84 4.88
C GLY A 552 -20.28 -30.38 5.37
N ILE A 553 -19.63 -30.08 6.50
CA ILE A 553 -19.35 -28.70 6.88
C ILE A 553 -17.86 -28.41 6.70
N SER A 554 -17.53 -27.43 5.85
CA SER A 554 -16.15 -26.98 5.63
C SER A 554 -15.60 -26.25 6.87
N VAL A 555 -14.29 -26.28 7.04
CA VAL A 555 -13.58 -25.62 8.14
C VAL A 555 -13.86 -24.10 8.19
N ASP A 556 -14.29 -23.50 7.08
CA ASP A 556 -14.65 -22.09 6.98
C ASP A 556 -15.97 -21.75 7.70
N ASP A 557 -16.95 -22.66 7.73
CA ASP A 557 -18.23 -22.45 8.44
C ASP A 557 -18.05 -22.49 9.96
N THR A 558 -17.11 -23.28 10.45
CA THR A 558 -16.80 -23.39 11.90
C THR A 558 -16.10 -22.12 12.41
N ILE A 559 -15.28 -21.47 11.57
CA ILE A 559 -14.58 -20.21 11.92
C ILE A 559 -15.54 -19.01 11.95
N GLN A 560 -16.65 -19.06 11.22
CA GLN A 560 -17.66 -17.98 11.22
C GLN A 560 -18.62 -18.04 12.40
N THR A 561 -18.85 -19.20 13.00
CA THR A 561 -19.87 -19.39 14.04
C THR A 561 -19.39 -19.10 15.47
N ILE A 562 -18.10 -19.22 15.76
CA ILE A 562 -17.59 -19.09 17.14
C ILE A 562 -17.60 -17.64 17.68
N PRO A 563 -17.28 -16.59 16.91
CA PRO A 563 -17.49 -15.20 17.35
C PRO A 563 -18.96 -14.79 17.42
N PHE A 564 -19.85 -15.53 16.75
CA PHE A 564 -21.27 -15.17 16.61
C PHE A 564 -22.10 -15.51 17.86
N GLU A 565 -21.77 -16.57 18.59
CA GLU A 565 -22.53 -16.93 19.79
C GLU A 565 -22.31 -15.97 20.96
N LEU A 566 -21.13 -15.39 21.10
CA LEU A 566 -20.88 -14.34 22.10
C LEU A 566 -21.61 -13.03 21.74
N ASN A 567 -21.67 -12.72 20.45
CA ASN A 567 -22.42 -11.58 19.92
C ASN A 567 -23.95 -11.81 19.96
N ALA A 568 -24.42 -13.04 19.76
CA ALA A 568 -25.83 -13.37 19.78
C ALA A 568 -26.44 -13.27 21.21
N LYS A 569 -25.67 -13.51 22.25
CA LYS A 569 -26.09 -13.29 23.64
C LYS A 569 -26.24 -11.82 24.00
N LEU A 570 -25.43 -10.96 23.40
CA LEU A 570 -25.50 -9.49 23.56
C LEU A 570 -26.56 -8.85 22.64
N ALA A 571 -26.80 -9.43 21.46
CA ALA A 571 -27.84 -8.96 20.53
C ALA A 571 -29.26 -9.27 20.99
N ARG A 572 -29.49 -10.38 21.69
CA ARG A 572 -30.83 -10.74 22.23
C ARG A 572 -31.34 -9.81 23.33
N LEU A 573 -30.50 -8.92 23.84
CA LEU A 573 -30.86 -7.87 24.79
C LEU A 573 -31.30 -6.54 24.16
N LYS A 574 -31.26 -6.40 22.83
CA LYS A 574 -31.55 -5.13 22.12
C LYS A 574 -32.53 -5.22 20.96
N ASP A 575 -33.15 -6.35 20.69
CA ASP A 575 -34.11 -6.45 19.58
C ASP A 575 -35.53 -6.09 20.02
N LYS A 576 -35.83 -4.82 20.02
CA LYS A 576 -37.13 -4.19 19.76
C LYS A 576 -36.88 -2.71 19.40
N SER A 577 -36.51 -2.43 18.18
CA SER A 577 -36.97 -1.28 17.36
C SER A 577 -36.08 -1.02 16.13
N LYS A 578 -36.76 -0.97 14.99
CA LYS A 578 -36.33 -0.39 13.70
C LYS A 578 -35.39 -1.20 12.82
N THR A 579 -35.96 -2.13 12.13
CA THR A 579 -35.59 -2.60 10.80
C THR A 579 -36.15 -1.67 9.72
N ASP A 580 -35.40 -1.59 8.63
CA ASP A 580 -35.68 -1.00 7.31
C ASP A 580 -35.75 0.53 7.25
N LEU A 581 -34.66 1.11 6.74
CA LEU A 581 -34.62 2.32 5.86
C LEU A 581 -33.22 2.97 5.69
N LEU A 582 -32.08 2.27 5.90
CA LEU A 582 -30.77 2.96 5.94
C LEU A 582 -29.70 2.54 4.92
N SER A 583 -30.02 1.75 3.89
CA SER A 583 -28.96 1.29 2.95
C SER A 583 -28.76 2.13 1.68
N SER A 584 -29.75 2.94 1.28
CA SER A 584 -29.62 3.82 0.08
C SER A 584 -29.33 5.29 0.43
N GLU A 585 -29.82 5.78 1.54
CA GLU A 585 -29.62 7.20 1.94
C GLU A 585 -28.22 7.47 2.50
N SER A 586 -27.58 6.51 3.19
CA SER A 586 -26.22 6.72 3.74
C SER A 586 -25.14 6.86 2.67
N TYR A 587 -25.32 6.27 1.48
CA TYR A 587 -24.34 6.35 0.38
C TYR A 587 -24.49 7.67 -0.41
N THR A 588 -25.70 8.16 -0.55
CA THR A 588 -25.99 9.47 -1.15
C THR A 588 -25.54 10.61 -0.24
N LEU A 589 -25.82 10.54 1.05
CA LEU A 589 -25.36 11.48 2.08
C LEU A 589 -23.84 11.57 2.16
N THR A 590 -23.09 10.46 2.05
CA THR A 590 -21.63 10.45 2.10
C THR A 590 -21.00 11.11 0.85
N ASN A 591 -21.60 10.96 -0.31
CA ASN A 591 -21.15 11.62 -1.54
C ASN A 591 -21.52 13.10 -1.57
N GLU A 592 -22.66 13.45 -1.04
CA GLU A 592 -23.12 14.84 -0.94
C GLU A 592 -22.30 15.62 0.11
N TYR A 593 -22.03 15.00 1.25
CA TYR A 593 -21.12 15.53 2.26
C TYR A 593 -19.70 15.77 1.72
N LYS A 594 -19.14 14.82 0.96
CA LYS A 594 -17.84 15.01 0.28
C LYS A 594 -17.87 16.16 -0.71
N LYS A 595 -18.93 16.31 -1.49
CA LYS A 595 -19.10 17.45 -2.40
C LYS A 595 -19.22 18.78 -1.65
N GLN A 596 -19.88 18.77 -0.49
CA GLN A 596 -19.97 19.97 0.37
C GLN A 596 -18.60 20.32 0.95
N VAL A 597 -17.83 19.37 1.46
CA VAL A 597 -16.46 19.59 1.95
C VAL A 597 -15.53 20.07 0.82
N ASP A 598 -15.64 19.51 -0.38
CA ASP A 598 -14.86 19.93 -1.55
C ASP A 598 -15.21 21.35 -1.99
N SER A 599 -16.49 21.71 -1.94
CA SER A 599 -16.97 23.07 -2.24
C SER A 599 -16.53 24.07 -1.17
N ALA A 600 -16.66 23.70 0.11
CA ALA A 600 -16.22 24.51 1.24
C ALA A 600 -14.71 24.74 1.21
N SER A 601 -13.89 23.70 1.00
CA SER A 601 -12.44 23.83 0.90
C SER A 601 -12.01 24.83 -0.17
N ARG A 602 -12.66 24.79 -1.34
CA ARG A 602 -12.39 25.76 -2.43
C ARG A 602 -12.77 27.19 -2.07
N ARG A 603 -13.91 27.39 -1.39
CA ARG A 603 -14.37 28.72 -0.95
C ARG A 603 -13.47 29.31 0.13
N ILE A 604 -13.12 28.52 1.14
CA ILE A 604 -12.22 28.89 2.23
C ILE A 604 -10.86 29.29 1.68
N HIS A 605 -10.27 28.47 0.84
CA HIS A 605 -8.98 28.76 0.22
C HIS A 605 -8.97 30.10 -0.54
N ARG A 606 -10.04 30.41 -1.30
CA ARG A 606 -10.18 31.70 -2.00
C ARG A 606 -10.30 32.87 -1.04
N LEU A 607 -11.00 32.70 0.06
CA LEU A 607 -11.20 33.77 1.05
C LEU A 607 -9.89 34.06 1.78
N VAL A 608 -9.19 33.02 2.21
CA VAL A 608 -7.87 33.14 2.85
C VAL A 608 -6.83 33.73 1.88
N ALA A 609 -6.91 33.41 0.58
CA ALA A 609 -6.06 34.02 -0.44
C ALA A 609 -6.27 35.54 -0.57
N LYS A 610 -7.49 36.04 -0.36
CA LYS A 610 -7.82 37.49 -0.40
C LYS A 610 -7.34 38.22 0.85
N SER A 611 -7.21 37.58 1.99
CA SER A 611 -6.75 38.21 3.23
C SER A 611 -5.23 38.51 3.24
N GLY A 612 -4.51 38.05 2.24
CA GLY A 612 -3.07 38.33 2.09
C GLY A 612 -2.24 37.78 3.25
N THR A 613 -1.34 38.65 3.76
CA THR A 613 -0.40 38.27 4.83
C THR A 613 -0.99 38.39 6.25
N GLN A 614 -2.19 38.92 6.40
CA GLN A 614 -2.79 39.06 7.74
C GLN A 614 -3.48 37.80 8.25
N GLY A 615 -3.67 36.80 7.37
CA GLY A 615 -4.46 35.62 7.70
C GLY A 615 -5.94 35.94 7.88
N LEU A 616 -6.74 34.92 8.10
CA LEU A 616 -8.18 35.06 8.32
C LEU A 616 -8.62 34.26 9.52
N ASP A 617 -9.44 34.87 10.34
CA ASP A 617 -10.08 34.28 11.49
C ASP A 617 -11.09 33.20 11.08
N VAL A 618 -11.15 32.09 11.79
CA VAL A 618 -12.03 30.95 11.46
C VAL A 618 -13.50 31.32 11.62
N ASP A 619 -13.84 32.18 12.60
CA ASP A 619 -15.21 32.64 12.81
C ASP A 619 -15.66 33.54 11.64
N THR A 620 -14.76 34.38 11.14
CA THR A 620 -15.01 35.20 9.94
C THR A 620 -15.28 34.32 8.69
N ILE A 621 -14.55 33.18 8.56
CA ILE A 621 -14.79 32.21 7.47
C ILE A 621 -16.17 31.60 7.61
N LYS A 622 -16.55 31.22 8.81
CA LYS A 622 -17.82 30.58 9.13
C LYS A 622 -19.00 31.54 8.80
N GLU A 623 -18.90 32.78 9.25
CA GLU A 623 -19.93 33.78 9.02
C GLU A 623 -20.08 34.16 7.54
N THR A 624 -18.94 34.32 6.82
CA THR A 624 -18.94 34.73 5.41
C THR A 624 -19.65 33.73 4.50
N TYR A 625 -19.57 32.45 4.81
CA TYR A 625 -20.11 31.39 3.95
C TYR A 625 -21.26 30.59 4.57
N SER A 626 -21.65 30.87 5.80
CA SER A 626 -22.69 30.12 6.55
C SER A 626 -22.46 28.61 6.46
N ILE A 627 -21.22 28.17 6.72
CA ILE A 627 -20.81 26.76 6.61
C ILE A 627 -21.08 26.05 7.93
N ASP A 628 -21.60 24.83 7.86
CA ASP A 628 -21.75 23.95 9.02
C ASP A 628 -20.41 23.63 9.66
N ASP A 629 -20.34 23.58 11.01
CA ASP A 629 -19.11 23.38 11.76
C ASP A 629 -18.36 22.09 11.39
N SER A 630 -19.08 21.03 11.10
CA SER A 630 -18.50 19.75 10.69
C SER A 630 -17.84 19.82 9.32
N VAL A 631 -18.48 20.53 8.39
CA VAL A 631 -17.99 20.75 7.02
C VAL A 631 -16.82 21.74 7.02
N LEU A 632 -16.88 22.78 7.86
CA LEU A 632 -15.81 23.77 8.02
C LEU A 632 -14.54 23.11 8.56
N LEU A 633 -14.66 22.37 9.64
CA LEU A 633 -13.51 21.66 10.27
C LEU A 633 -12.85 20.68 9.31
N GLU A 634 -13.64 19.90 8.58
CA GLU A 634 -13.12 18.92 7.64
C GLU A 634 -12.49 19.57 6.40
N ALA A 635 -13.04 20.72 5.95
CA ALA A 635 -12.49 21.52 4.87
C ALA A 635 -11.14 22.16 5.26
N LEU A 636 -11.03 22.71 6.48
CA LEU A 636 -9.78 23.26 7.01
C LEU A 636 -8.71 22.18 7.18
N LYS A 637 -9.03 21.03 7.79
CA LYS A 637 -8.13 19.87 7.90
C LYS A 637 -7.63 19.40 6.54
N ARG A 638 -8.49 19.40 5.54
CA ARG A 638 -8.13 19.01 4.18
C ARG A 638 -7.17 20.01 3.54
N LEU A 639 -7.39 21.30 3.68
CA LEU A 639 -6.50 22.33 3.16
C LEU A 639 -5.13 22.32 3.84
N GLU A 640 -5.08 22.13 5.15
CA GLU A 640 -3.85 21.94 5.93
C GLU A 640 -3.10 20.68 5.48
N LYS A 641 -3.78 19.55 5.35
CA LYS A 641 -3.19 18.28 4.85
C LYS A 641 -2.60 18.43 3.44
N LEU A 642 -3.20 19.26 2.60
CA LEU A 642 -2.70 19.57 1.27
C LEU A 642 -1.60 20.65 1.30
N LYS A 643 -1.18 21.12 2.48
CA LYS A 643 -0.23 22.22 2.69
C LYS A 643 -0.63 23.48 1.92
N ARG A 644 -1.91 23.79 1.90
CA ARG A 644 -2.47 24.98 1.24
C ARG A 644 -2.71 26.13 2.21
N ILE A 645 -3.00 25.80 3.45
CA ILE A 645 -3.11 26.75 4.55
C ILE A 645 -2.27 26.28 5.74
N GLU A 646 -1.89 27.22 6.59
CA GLU A 646 -1.27 26.98 7.87
C GLU A 646 -1.94 27.83 8.94
N TRP A 647 -1.87 27.37 10.20
CA TRP A 647 -2.47 28.08 11.31
C TRP A 647 -1.51 29.13 11.86
N ILE A 648 -2.05 30.31 12.20
CA ILE A 648 -1.38 31.34 12.97
C ILE A 648 -2.09 31.44 14.33
N GLY A 649 -1.49 30.89 15.39
CA GLY A 649 -2.20 30.71 16.67
C GLY A 649 -3.27 29.64 16.56
N ASP A 650 -4.28 29.72 17.44
CA ASP A 650 -5.31 28.69 17.57
C ASP A 650 -6.57 28.97 16.72
N ASP A 651 -6.72 30.16 16.17
CA ASP A 651 -7.97 30.66 15.59
C ASP A 651 -7.85 31.25 14.18
N ARG A 652 -6.65 31.43 13.63
CA ARG A 652 -6.42 32.06 12.32
C ARG A 652 -5.73 31.16 11.33
N VAL A 653 -6.10 31.29 10.08
CA VAL A 653 -5.47 30.53 8.97
C VAL A 653 -4.92 31.47 7.90
N ILE A 654 -3.80 31.10 7.29
CA ILE A 654 -3.13 31.82 6.22
C ILE A 654 -2.77 30.86 5.09
N LEU A 655 -2.58 31.35 3.87
CA LEU A 655 -2.00 30.54 2.81
C LEU A 655 -0.55 30.17 3.13
N SER A 656 -0.20 28.90 2.95
CA SER A 656 1.19 28.42 3.16
C SER A 656 2.23 29.17 2.30
N GLU A 657 1.84 29.65 1.12
CA GLU A 657 2.68 30.53 0.28
C GLU A 657 2.91 31.93 0.87
N ASN A 658 1.98 32.41 1.67
CA ASN A 658 2.08 33.73 2.30
C ASN A 658 2.91 33.70 3.58
N ILE A 659 3.03 32.56 4.24
CA ILE A 659 3.99 32.34 5.33
C ILE A 659 5.43 32.56 4.86
N VAL A 660 5.75 32.13 3.66
CA VAL A 660 7.06 32.45 3.05
C VAL A 660 7.26 33.93 2.80
N LYS A 661 6.19 34.73 2.67
CA LYS A 661 6.25 36.21 2.51
C LYS A 661 6.18 36.99 3.83
N ILE A 662 5.59 36.42 4.87
CA ILE A 662 5.69 36.89 6.28
C ILE A 662 6.96 36.31 6.92
N SER A 663 7.83 35.74 6.16
CA SER A 663 9.01 35.05 6.62
C SER A 663 9.87 35.96 7.50
N GLY A 664 9.56 35.90 8.69
CA GLY A 664 10.26 36.11 9.87
C GLY A 664 9.73 35.18 10.92
N ASN A 665 10.00 33.89 10.83
CA ASN A 665 9.90 33.11 12.03
C ASN A 665 10.74 33.79 13.09
N MET A 666 10.19 33.93 14.28
CA MET A 666 10.95 34.41 15.41
C MET A 666 11.81 33.28 15.90
N TYR A 667 13.12 33.48 15.90
CA TYR A 667 14.10 32.50 16.34
C TYR A 667 14.79 32.98 17.59
N GLU A 668 15.08 32.08 18.51
CA GLU A 668 16.05 32.29 19.59
C GLU A 668 17.44 31.92 19.03
N VAL A 669 18.32 32.90 18.97
CA VAL A 669 19.64 32.75 18.33
C VAL A 669 20.73 32.87 19.36
N TYR A 670 21.53 31.81 19.52
CA TYR A 670 22.72 31.78 20.33
C TYR A 670 24.00 31.76 19.50
N VAL A 671 24.90 32.71 19.70
CA VAL A 671 26.16 32.82 18.93
C VAL A 671 27.23 31.94 19.53
N VAL A 672 27.57 30.84 18.88
CA VAL A 672 28.57 29.88 19.37
C VAL A 672 29.98 30.33 19.11
N LYS A 673 30.26 30.83 17.88
CA LYS A 673 31.59 31.16 17.43
C LYS A 673 31.55 32.12 16.23
N ILE A 674 32.54 32.99 16.13
CA ILE A 674 32.75 33.90 14.98
C ILE A 674 34.08 33.56 14.29
N ILE A 675 34.06 33.35 12.99
CA ILE A 675 35.23 33.02 12.18
C ILE A 675 35.14 33.83 10.89
N HIS A 676 36.14 34.72 10.65
CA HIS A 676 36.29 35.50 9.40
C HIS A 676 35.00 36.20 8.93
N GLY A 677 34.29 36.89 9.86
CA GLY A 677 33.07 37.64 9.54
C GLY A 677 31.81 36.77 9.35
N ARG A 678 31.88 35.50 9.72
CA ARG A 678 30.71 34.59 9.77
C ARG A 678 30.48 34.12 11.19
N ALA A 679 29.25 34.13 11.66
CA ALA A 679 28.90 33.57 12.94
C ALA A 679 28.34 32.13 12.74
N LEU A 680 28.79 31.22 13.59
CA LEU A 680 28.11 29.95 13.79
C LEU A 680 27.13 30.15 14.94
N VAL A 681 25.86 29.91 14.67
CA VAL A 681 24.78 30.13 15.61
C VAL A 681 24.00 28.85 15.85
N VAL A 682 23.40 28.73 17.03
CA VAL A 682 22.37 27.74 17.33
C VAL A 682 21.05 28.47 17.37
N VAL A 683 20.07 27.95 16.65
CA VAL A 683 18.74 28.51 16.47
C VAL A 683 17.76 27.61 17.19
N ASP A 684 16.92 28.16 18.09
CA ASP A 684 15.93 27.48 18.92
C ASP A 684 16.49 26.27 19.68
N ASN A 685 17.72 26.37 20.15
CA ASN A 685 18.46 25.28 20.82
C ASN A 685 18.49 23.96 20.04
N LYS A 686 18.20 24.00 18.74
CA LYS A 686 17.98 22.81 17.91
C LYS A 686 18.83 22.78 16.63
N TRP A 687 19.03 23.90 15.97
CA TRP A 687 19.63 23.94 14.65
C TRP A 687 20.97 24.68 14.66
N GLN A 688 22.03 24.07 14.19
CA GLN A 688 23.27 24.79 13.89
C GLN A 688 23.19 25.43 12.52
N ALA A 689 23.38 26.74 12.43
CA ALA A 689 23.31 27.50 11.21
C ALA A 689 24.50 28.46 11.06
N LYS A 690 24.82 28.82 9.81
CA LYS A 690 25.76 29.90 9.47
C LYS A 690 25.00 31.20 9.33
N LEU A 691 25.47 32.25 9.95
CA LEU A 691 24.98 33.61 9.80
C LEU A 691 26.10 34.44 9.21
N ASN A 692 25.96 34.90 7.95
CA ASN A 692 26.92 35.82 7.32
C ASN A 692 26.59 37.25 7.73
N HIS A 693 27.61 38.12 7.72
CA HIS A 693 27.46 39.51 8.15
C HIS A 693 26.53 40.32 7.22
N TYR A 694 26.35 39.93 5.94
CA TYR A 694 25.39 40.56 5.01
C TYR A 694 23.96 39.95 5.10
N ASP A 695 23.82 38.87 5.81
CA ASP A 695 22.52 38.24 6.14
C ASP A 695 22.01 38.67 7.54
N TYR A 696 22.65 39.69 8.12
CA TYR A 696 22.35 40.17 9.47
C TYR A 696 22.03 41.67 9.45
N GLU A 697 20.77 41.97 9.72
CA GLU A 697 20.27 43.33 9.93
C GLU A 697 20.01 43.55 11.44
N GLY A 698 21.04 44.08 12.16
CA GLY A 698 20.94 44.33 13.59
C GLY A 698 22.21 44.93 14.19
N PRO A 699 22.21 45.25 15.50
CA PRO A 699 23.34 45.80 16.21
C PRO A 699 24.54 44.83 16.21
N ARG A 700 25.70 45.30 15.71
CA ARG A 700 26.91 44.46 15.61
C ARG A 700 27.41 43.93 16.96
N GLU A 701 27.02 44.57 18.04
CA GLU A 701 27.35 44.19 19.42
C GLU A 701 26.75 42.84 19.83
N LEU A 702 25.62 42.45 19.21
CA LEU A 702 24.98 41.16 19.44
C LEU A 702 25.69 40.02 18.68
N LEU A 703 26.51 40.30 17.71
CA LEU A 703 27.35 39.29 17.04
C LEU A 703 28.66 39.06 17.82
N ARG A 704 28.56 38.64 19.08
CA ARG A 704 29.68 38.22 19.92
C ARG A 704 29.46 36.79 20.39
N LYS A 705 30.56 36.06 20.59
CA LYS A 705 30.48 34.71 21.17
C LYS A 705 29.75 34.75 22.49
N GLY A 706 28.73 33.91 22.66
CA GLY A 706 27.90 33.83 23.88
C GLY A 706 26.72 34.79 23.91
N SER A 707 26.51 35.61 22.88
CA SER A 707 25.32 36.45 22.77
C SER A 707 24.08 35.62 22.44
N GLU A 708 22.98 35.94 23.11
CA GLU A 708 21.68 35.33 22.92
C GLU A 708 20.68 36.45 22.63
N PHE A 709 19.89 36.30 21.57
CA PHE A 709 18.91 37.30 21.17
C PHE A 709 17.78 36.65 20.40
N ARG A 710 16.62 37.32 20.36
CA ARG A 710 15.48 36.95 19.49
C ARG A 710 15.54 37.75 18.20
N ALA A 711 15.29 37.06 17.11
CA ALA A 711 15.32 37.70 15.81
C ALA A 711 14.25 37.13 14.89
N ILE A 712 13.73 37.99 14.03
CA ILE A 712 12.89 37.63 12.90
C ILE A 712 13.81 37.38 11.71
N GLY A 713 13.78 36.18 11.13
CA GLY A 713 14.66 35.81 10.06
C GLY A 713 14.19 34.60 9.24
N GLU A 714 15.01 34.18 8.32
CA GLU A 714 14.80 33.01 7.47
C GLU A 714 15.90 31.98 7.72
N LEU A 715 15.51 30.78 8.13
CA LEU A 715 16.41 29.63 8.20
C LEU A 715 16.25 28.80 6.92
N TYR A 716 17.29 28.71 6.10
CA TYR A 716 17.28 27.99 4.84
C TYR A 716 18.43 27.00 4.74
N ARG A 717 18.33 26.01 3.89
CA ARG A 717 19.36 25.00 3.69
C ARG A 717 20.22 25.38 2.47
N ASP A 718 21.53 25.53 2.73
CA ASP A 718 22.52 25.80 1.71
C ASP A 718 23.49 24.59 1.63
N GLY A 719 23.22 23.69 0.69
CA GLY A 719 23.89 22.40 0.61
C GLY A 719 23.61 21.51 1.82
N ASP A 720 24.66 21.09 2.53
CA ASP A 720 24.55 20.24 3.73
C ASP A 720 24.47 21.03 5.05
N VAL A 721 24.48 22.36 4.98
CA VAL A 721 24.52 23.24 6.14
C VAL A 721 23.30 24.18 6.13
N PHE A 722 22.78 24.50 7.32
CA PHE A 722 21.76 25.53 7.45
C PHE A 722 22.41 26.92 7.44
N SER A 723 21.73 27.89 6.85
CA SER A 723 22.08 29.31 6.86
C SER A 723 20.91 30.12 7.40
N LEU A 724 21.18 31.10 8.25
CA LEU A 724 20.20 31.99 8.84
C LEU A 724 20.36 33.37 8.23
N ARG A 725 19.26 33.99 7.79
CA ARG A 725 19.19 35.39 7.40
C ARG A 725 18.32 36.12 8.40
N ILE A 726 18.85 37.12 9.07
CA ILE A 726 18.14 37.92 10.06
C ILE A 726 17.69 39.24 9.43
N LYS A 727 16.39 39.52 9.50
CA LYS A 727 15.75 40.72 8.97
C LYS A 727 15.48 41.75 10.05
N GLN A 728 15.30 41.32 11.28
CA GLN A 728 15.03 42.22 12.41
C GLN A 728 15.41 41.55 13.73
N ILE A 729 15.95 42.31 14.66
CA ILE A 729 16.15 41.91 16.06
C ILE A 729 14.94 42.34 16.87
N VAL A 730 14.42 41.46 17.74
CA VAL A 730 13.24 41.71 18.57
C VAL A 730 13.65 41.84 20.00
#